data_9506faa410a1c9672bf06db466a840ff
#
_entry.id   9506faa410a1c9672bf06db466a840ff
#
_cell.length_a   1.000
_cell.length_b   1.000
_cell.length_c   1.000
_cell.angle_alpha   90.00
_cell.angle_beta   90.00
_cell.angle_gamma   90.00
#
_symmetry.space_group_name_H-M   'P 1'
#
loop_
_entity.id
_entity.type
_entity.pdbx_description
1 polymer ?
#
loop_
_entity_poly.entity_id
_entity_poly.type
_entity_poly.pdbx_seq_one_letter_code
_entity_poly.pdbx_strand_id
1 'polypeptide(L)'
;MGKSLTRKIIEAHYVSGSMKAGEEVFIKVDQTLTHDINAVMTYLAFEAIGLDRIRTECSVSYLDHNLLYVDHKTPDDHIYLQSAAERFGVHVSRPGNGICHAVQVSRFGAPGKVSMGGDSHTPHGGSIGMLCIGVGGMDVATAMTGVPMRLKMPRVIKVNLTGALKPGVNAKEVILEMLRRVTIKGGLGNVYEYAGPGAATLEVPQRATITNMGAELGATTSIFPADEQVRKFMKSQGREDEYRELLPDEDAEYDEVVDLDLSSLQPLVACPHQPDNVKPLSEVEKLPVQQVFIGSCTNASYADIAKAALVFKGHKVNDNVSCTCAIASRQTYKALMEDGYLGMLMDAGVRILEIACGPCCAIGQTPATEGIAVRTSNRNFKGRAGNPNAKIYLVSPESAAATAIMGTFATAADILGDQIDILAAVHEKDEYEINDNLIIKPLPEEEAKKVEIVRGPNIKFLPVPEVPVQHLKVPVSLKGGDNISTDDITPASAEFSSMRSNIPLMSKYCYHRYDPEFSERAREMGSSIIIGGENYGQGSSREHAAINPMYLGVKCVIAKSIARIHKGNLVNHGIVPMLFEDPADYEKIDLRDELEIENFLDQIPTRRVVVKDVTKGFTFKTKLDLTDNELEVVLCGGQLRYLKRELVKQGVIDKE
;
A
#
# COMPACT_ATOMS: atom_id res chain seq x y z
N MET A 1 -10.78 -32.41 -5.87
CA MET A 1 -10.68 -31.26 -4.96
C MET A 1 -10.85 -30.00 -5.77
N GLY A 2 -11.88 -29.26 -5.50
CA GLY A 2 -12.15 -28.00 -6.17
C GLY A 2 -11.13 -26.92 -5.77
N LYS A 3 -10.92 -25.96 -6.65
CA LYS A 3 -9.93 -24.91 -6.48
C LYS A 3 -10.55 -23.59 -6.11
N SER A 4 -9.99 -22.91 -5.13
CA SER A 4 -10.29 -21.50 -4.86
C SER A 4 -9.88 -20.61 -6.04
N LEU A 5 -10.46 -19.44 -6.15
CA LEU A 5 -10.12 -18.45 -7.17
C LEU A 5 -8.62 -18.10 -7.14
N THR A 6 -8.10 -17.83 -5.95
CA THR A 6 -6.67 -17.55 -5.73
C THR A 6 -5.78 -18.65 -6.27
N ARG A 7 -6.13 -19.91 -5.99
CA ARG A 7 -5.36 -21.06 -6.46
C ARG A 7 -5.40 -21.18 -7.98
N LYS A 8 -6.56 -20.96 -8.61
CA LYS A 8 -6.69 -20.97 -10.08
C LYS A 8 -5.77 -19.95 -10.74
N ILE A 9 -5.70 -18.71 -10.18
CA ILE A 9 -4.85 -17.66 -10.74
C ILE A 9 -3.37 -17.99 -10.57
N ILE A 10 -2.96 -18.44 -9.37
CA ILE A 10 -1.55 -18.80 -9.11
C ILE A 10 -1.13 -19.96 -10.02
N GLU A 11 -1.96 -20.99 -10.19
CA GLU A 11 -1.68 -22.12 -11.10
C GLU A 11 -1.55 -21.69 -12.56
N ALA A 12 -2.40 -20.77 -13.02
CA ALA A 12 -2.33 -20.24 -14.39
C ALA A 12 -1.04 -19.45 -14.68
N HIS A 13 -0.39 -18.92 -13.63
CA HIS A 13 0.85 -18.14 -13.72
C HIS A 13 2.07 -18.89 -13.15
N TYR A 14 1.90 -20.17 -12.80
CA TYR A 14 2.95 -20.98 -12.20
C TYR A 14 4.14 -21.19 -13.14
N VAL A 15 5.33 -20.98 -12.62
CA VAL A 15 6.60 -21.24 -13.33
C VAL A 15 7.37 -22.37 -12.65
N SER A 16 7.55 -22.29 -11.33
CA SER A 16 8.29 -23.30 -10.55
C SER A 16 7.98 -23.19 -9.06
N GLY A 17 8.50 -24.10 -8.26
CA GLY A 17 8.35 -24.11 -6.81
C GLY A 17 7.20 -24.99 -6.32
N SER A 18 6.63 -24.70 -5.18
CA SER A 18 5.63 -25.52 -4.50
C SER A 18 4.29 -24.81 -4.36
N MET A 19 3.20 -25.51 -4.59
CA MET A 19 1.83 -25.03 -4.36
C MET A 19 1.32 -25.29 -2.94
N LYS A 20 2.20 -25.64 -2.01
CA LYS A 20 1.85 -25.87 -0.61
C LYS A 20 2.03 -24.59 0.19
N ALA A 21 1.01 -24.25 0.99
CA ALA A 21 1.01 -23.06 1.82
C ALA A 21 2.29 -22.93 2.68
N GLY A 22 2.90 -21.76 2.66
CA GLY A 22 4.14 -21.45 3.37
C GLY A 22 5.43 -21.77 2.60
N GLU A 23 5.38 -22.52 1.51
CA GLU A 23 6.52 -22.81 0.64
C GLU A 23 6.65 -21.79 -0.50
N GLU A 24 7.80 -21.73 -1.16
CA GLU A 24 8.04 -20.81 -2.27
C GLU A 24 7.39 -21.28 -3.56
N VAL A 25 6.74 -20.35 -4.24
CA VAL A 25 6.24 -20.49 -5.61
C VAL A 25 6.72 -19.32 -6.44
N PHE A 26 7.10 -19.58 -7.68
CA PHE A 26 7.49 -18.56 -8.66
C PHE A 26 6.39 -18.43 -9.70
N ILE A 27 5.90 -17.22 -9.89
CA ILE A 27 4.79 -16.90 -10.78
C ILE A 27 5.16 -15.81 -11.78
N LYS A 28 4.57 -15.88 -12.97
CA LYS A 28 4.64 -14.81 -13.95
C LYS A 28 3.80 -13.62 -13.46
N VAL A 29 4.29 -12.40 -13.69
CA VAL A 29 3.57 -11.15 -13.45
C VAL A 29 3.15 -10.56 -14.80
N ASP A 30 1.86 -10.23 -14.96
CA ASP A 30 1.34 -9.63 -16.18
C ASP A 30 1.47 -8.11 -16.16
N GLN A 31 1.21 -7.50 -15.00
CA GLN A 31 1.09 -6.05 -14.89
C GLN A 31 1.91 -5.50 -13.72
N THR A 32 2.43 -4.27 -13.88
CA THR A 32 3.00 -3.52 -12.77
C THR A 32 2.38 -2.13 -12.66
N LEU A 33 2.35 -1.64 -11.41
CA LEU A 33 1.85 -0.33 -11.05
C LEU A 33 2.92 0.42 -10.25
N THR A 34 3.22 1.66 -10.64
CA THR A 34 4.05 2.57 -9.85
C THR A 34 3.37 3.93 -9.70
N HIS A 35 3.71 4.67 -8.66
CA HIS A 35 3.22 6.05 -8.46
C HIS A 35 4.37 6.98 -8.11
N ASP A 36 4.20 8.27 -8.32
CA ASP A 36 5.23 9.30 -8.28
C ASP A 36 6.05 9.36 -6.98
N ILE A 37 5.49 8.94 -5.84
CA ILE A 37 6.25 8.94 -4.57
C ILE A 37 7.36 7.87 -4.53
N ASN A 38 7.21 6.73 -5.21
CA ASN A 38 8.20 5.64 -5.17
C ASN A 38 8.77 5.26 -6.54
N ALA A 39 8.14 5.68 -7.63
CA ALA A 39 8.50 5.28 -8.98
C ALA A 39 9.92 5.73 -9.37
N VAL A 40 10.41 6.88 -8.88
CA VAL A 40 11.77 7.33 -9.19
C VAL A 40 12.80 6.26 -8.82
N MET A 41 12.68 5.68 -7.62
CA MET A 41 13.59 4.62 -7.17
C MET A 41 13.44 3.34 -8.01
N THR A 42 12.20 2.98 -8.37
CA THR A 42 11.90 1.84 -9.25
C THR A 42 12.56 2.00 -10.62
N TYR A 43 12.44 3.17 -11.24
CA TYR A 43 13.05 3.42 -12.55
C TYR A 43 14.57 3.55 -12.49
N LEU A 44 15.13 4.14 -11.44
CA LEU A 44 16.59 4.13 -11.21
C LEU A 44 17.12 2.70 -11.04
N ALA A 45 16.37 1.83 -10.37
CA ALA A 45 16.71 0.42 -10.25
C ALA A 45 16.61 -0.29 -11.61
N PHE A 46 15.55 -0.04 -12.38
CA PHE A 46 15.37 -0.63 -13.70
C PHE A 46 16.49 -0.17 -14.69
N GLU A 47 16.87 1.08 -14.66
CA GLU A 47 18.04 1.58 -15.40
C GLU A 47 19.33 0.87 -14.98
N ALA A 48 19.54 0.71 -13.66
CA ALA A 48 20.73 0.04 -13.13
C ALA A 48 20.78 -1.44 -13.52
N ILE A 49 19.64 -2.09 -13.75
CA ILE A 49 19.55 -3.46 -14.29
C ILE A 49 20.08 -3.52 -15.72
N GLY A 50 19.84 -2.48 -16.53
CA GLY A 50 20.40 -2.37 -17.88
C GLY A 50 19.52 -2.92 -18.99
N LEU A 51 18.22 -3.09 -18.76
CA LEU A 51 17.26 -3.46 -19.80
C LEU A 51 16.73 -2.21 -20.53
N ASP A 52 16.57 -2.33 -21.85
CA ASP A 52 16.04 -1.26 -22.70
C ASP A 52 14.52 -1.11 -22.64
N ARG A 53 13.80 -2.16 -22.25
CA ARG A 53 12.34 -2.17 -22.25
C ARG A 53 11.79 -3.15 -21.21
N ILE A 54 10.61 -2.85 -20.66
CA ILE A 54 9.85 -3.76 -19.81
C ILE A 54 9.47 -5.03 -20.59
N ARG A 55 9.26 -6.14 -19.84
CA ARG A 55 8.85 -7.44 -20.39
C ARG A 55 7.53 -7.94 -19.81
N THR A 56 6.87 -7.15 -18.98
CA THR A 56 5.49 -7.36 -18.56
C THR A 56 4.53 -7.02 -19.69
N GLU A 57 3.32 -7.57 -19.66
CA GLU A 57 2.26 -7.29 -20.63
C GLU A 57 1.84 -5.81 -20.58
N CYS A 58 1.72 -5.26 -19.36
CA CYS A 58 1.37 -3.86 -19.13
C CYS A 58 2.06 -3.34 -17.85
N SER A 59 2.67 -2.18 -17.96
CA SER A 59 3.15 -1.43 -16.79
C SER A 59 2.65 0.00 -16.87
N VAL A 60 2.24 0.55 -15.73
CA VAL A 60 1.68 1.91 -15.68
C VAL A 60 2.36 2.73 -14.59
N SER A 61 2.79 3.93 -14.94
CA SER A 61 3.32 4.93 -14.02
C SER A 61 2.28 6.02 -13.78
N TYR A 62 1.90 6.23 -12.52
CA TYR A 62 0.88 7.19 -12.12
C TYR A 62 1.53 8.41 -11.49
N LEU A 63 1.11 9.61 -11.93
CA LEU A 63 1.48 10.87 -11.31
C LEU A 63 0.25 11.39 -10.55
N ASP A 64 0.03 10.86 -9.33
CA ASP A 64 -1.24 11.00 -8.61
C ASP A 64 -1.13 11.22 -7.09
N HIS A 65 0.06 11.12 -6.52
CA HIS A 65 0.23 11.27 -5.07
C HIS A 65 0.71 12.66 -4.66
N ASN A 66 1.73 13.19 -5.33
CA ASN A 66 2.38 14.45 -4.95
C ASN A 66 2.08 15.55 -5.97
N LEU A 67 0.80 15.93 -6.08
CA LEU A 67 0.35 16.97 -7.02
C LEU A 67 0.36 18.38 -6.42
N LEU A 68 0.39 18.51 -5.10
CA LEU A 68 0.56 19.81 -4.43
C LEU A 68 2.05 20.11 -4.30
N TYR A 69 2.60 20.80 -5.29
CA TYR A 69 4.03 21.10 -5.36
C TYR A 69 4.43 22.15 -4.33
N VAL A 70 5.36 21.82 -3.45
CA VAL A 70 5.94 22.74 -2.46
C VAL A 70 7.23 23.39 -2.96
N ASP A 71 7.89 22.78 -3.97
CA ASP A 71 9.10 23.28 -4.63
C ASP A 71 9.25 22.67 -6.05
N HIS A 72 10.37 22.95 -6.71
CA HIS A 72 10.67 22.48 -8.08
C HIS A 72 11.08 20.99 -8.17
N LYS A 73 11.39 20.32 -7.07
CA LYS A 73 11.91 18.93 -7.10
C LYS A 73 10.85 17.93 -7.56
N THR A 74 9.60 18.11 -7.11
CA THR A 74 8.50 17.22 -7.54
C THR A 74 8.21 17.34 -9.05
N PRO A 75 8.09 18.53 -9.66
CA PRO A 75 8.03 18.64 -11.13
C PRO A 75 9.22 18.00 -11.86
N ASP A 76 10.45 18.12 -11.33
CA ASP A 76 11.62 17.44 -11.88
C ASP A 76 11.48 15.91 -11.84
N ASP A 77 10.97 15.37 -10.72
CA ASP A 77 10.68 13.95 -10.59
C ASP A 77 9.62 13.50 -11.61
N HIS A 78 8.56 14.30 -11.84
CA HIS A 78 7.52 13.98 -12.82
C HIS A 78 8.05 13.98 -14.27
N ILE A 79 8.94 14.92 -14.62
CA ILE A 79 9.61 14.96 -15.93
C ILE A 79 10.49 13.72 -16.10
N TYR A 80 11.27 13.36 -15.07
CA TYR A 80 12.07 12.14 -15.09
C TYR A 80 11.20 10.90 -15.29
N LEU A 81 10.13 10.75 -14.51
CA LEU A 81 9.23 9.59 -14.57
C LEU A 81 8.56 9.46 -15.94
N GLN A 82 8.11 10.56 -16.52
CA GLN A 82 7.50 10.53 -17.85
C GLN A 82 8.53 10.11 -18.91
N SER A 83 9.73 10.73 -18.93
CA SER A 83 10.76 10.42 -19.94
C SER A 83 11.31 8.99 -19.77
N ALA A 84 11.48 8.51 -18.53
CA ALA A 84 11.88 7.14 -18.25
C ALA A 84 10.80 6.12 -18.67
N ALA A 85 9.53 6.41 -18.38
CA ALA A 85 8.42 5.56 -18.79
C ALA A 85 8.32 5.47 -20.32
N GLU A 86 8.44 6.58 -21.04
CA GLU A 86 8.47 6.61 -22.51
C GLU A 86 9.64 5.79 -23.05
N ARG A 87 10.85 5.93 -22.45
CA ARG A 87 12.05 5.17 -22.82
C ARG A 87 11.88 3.67 -22.62
N PHE A 88 11.26 3.25 -21.53
CA PHE A 88 11.12 1.83 -21.16
C PHE A 88 9.83 1.18 -21.65
N GLY A 89 8.95 1.90 -22.33
CA GLY A 89 7.70 1.37 -22.89
C GLY A 89 6.59 1.17 -21.85
N VAL A 90 6.50 2.07 -20.89
CA VAL A 90 5.51 2.09 -19.82
C VAL A 90 4.42 3.12 -20.14
N HIS A 91 3.16 2.84 -19.79
CA HIS A 91 2.09 3.83 -19.84
C HIS A 91 2.28 4.89 -18.76
N VAL A 92 1.91 6.14 -19.05
CA VAL A 92 1.90 7.22 -18.03
C VAL A 92 0.49 7.75 -17.85
N SER A 93 -0.01 7.70 -16.62
CA SER A 93 -1.22 8.40 -16.21
C SER A 93 -0.82 9.76 -15.63
N ARG A 94 -1.12 10.83 -16.37
CA ARG A 94 -0.70 12.20 -16.06
C ARG A 94 -1.44 12.78 -14.86
N PRO A 95 -0.90 13.85 -14.23
CA PRO A 95 -1.58 14.59 -13.16
C PRO A 95 -3.02 14.95 -13.52
N GLY A 96 -3.93 14.77 -12.56
CA GLY A 96 -5.36 15.08 -12.72
C GLY A 96 -6.19 13.99 -13.42
N ASN A 97 -5.60 12.87 -13.85
CA ASN A 97 -6.36 11.76 -14.44
C ASN A 97 -7.13 10.97 -13.37
N GLY A 98 -6.48 10.62 -12.28
CA GLY A 98 -7.10 9.87 -11.19
C GLY A 98 -6.09 9.20 -10.27
N ILE A 99 -6.60 8.72 -9.14
CA ILE A 99 -5.84 7.91 -8.18
C ILE A 99 -5.49 6.57 -8.83
N CYS A 100 -4.22 6.16 -8.73
CA CYS A 100 -3.64 5.00 -9.42
C CYS A 100 -4.53 3.75 -9.37
N HIS A 101 -5.05 3.36 -8.21
CA HIS A 101 -5.86 2.14 -8.08
C HIS A 101 -7.20 2.23 -8.82
N ALA A 102 -7.88 3.38 -8.76
CA ALA A 102 -9.15 3.58 -9.46
C ALA A 102 -8.94 3.55 -10.98
N VAL A 103 -7.89 4.23 -11.48
CA VAL A 103 -7.54 4.23 -12.92
C VAL A 103 -7.04 2.85 -13.35
N GLN A 104 -6.24 2.15 -12.54
CA GLN A 104 -5.76 0.79 -12.85
C GLN A 104 -6.93 -0.17 -13.09
N VAL A 105 -7.92 -0.19 -12.19
CA VAL A 105 -9.08 -1.08 -12.30
C VAL A 105 -9.98 -0.70 -13.48
N SER A 106 -10.21 0.60 -13.67
CA SER A 106 -11.11 1.07 -14.74
C SER A 106 -10.50 0.96 -16.14
N ARG A 107 -9.16 1.09 -16.31
CA ARG A 107 -8.52 1.22 -17.64
C ARG A 107 -7.56 0.10 -18.03
N PHE A 108 -6.97 -0.65 -17.07
CA PHE A 108 -5.90 -1.61 -17.35
C PHE A 108 -6.14 -2.99 -16.75
N GLY A 109 -6.82 -3.07 -15.61
CA GLY A 109 -7.06 -4.33 -14.90
C GLY A 109 -8.01 -5.25 -15.66
N ALA A 110 -7.77 -6.56 -15.59
CA ALA A 110 -8.66 -7.58 -16.17
C ALA A 110 -8.71 -8.84 -15.29
N PRO A 111 -9.85 -9.56 -15.22
CA PRO A 111 -9.98 -10.77 -14.43
C PRO A 111 -8.90 -11.81 -14.72
N GLY A 112 -8.39 -12.43 -13.65
CA GLY A 112 -7.39 -13.49 -13.72
C GLY A 112 -5.95 -13.04 -13.91
N LYS A 113 -5.69 -11.74 -14.10
CA LYS A 113 -4.33 -11.19 -14.22
C LYS A 113 -3.63 -11.10 -12.87
N VAL A 114 -2.29 -11.19 -12.90
CA VAL A 114 -1.42 -10.94 -11.74
C VAL A 114 -0.78 -9.56 -11.89
N SER A 115 -0.94 -8.71 -10.86
CA SER A 115 -0.32 -7.39 -10.82
C SER A 115 0.52 -7.20 -9.57
N MET A 116 1.72 -6.64 -9.72
CA MET A 116 2.56 -6.18 -8.61
C MET A 116 2.70 -4.66 -8.64
N GLY A 117 2.40 -4.03 -7.52
CA GLY A 117 2.42 -2.57 -7.43
C GLY A 117 3.30 -2.05 -6.32
N GLY A 118 3.97 -0.92 -6.59
CA GLY A 118 4.77 -0.20 -5.61
C GLY A 118 3.95 0.50 -4.53
N ASP A 119 2.63 0.37 -4.57
CA ASP A 119 1.72 0.86 -3.52
C ASP A 119 1.14 -0.29 -2.70
N SER A 120 1.03 -0.09 -1.39
CA SER A 120 0.52 -1.10 -0.46
C SER A 120 -0.96 -1.44 -0.67
N HIS A 121 -1.74 -0.55 -1.33
CA HIS A 121 -3.15 -0.76 -1.65
C HIS A 121 -3.38 -1.33 -3.07
N THR A 122 -2.35 -1.84 -3.71
CA THR A 122 -2.45 -2.62 -4.96
C THR A 122 -3.51 -3.73 -4.89
N PRO A 123 -3.77 -4.39 -3.73
CA PRO A 123 -4.89 -5.33 -3.55
C PRO A 123 -6.28 -4.80 -3.96
N HIS A 124 -6.45 -3.48 -4.12
CA HIS A 124 -7.64 -2.86 -4.71
C HIS A 124 -8.11 -3.54 -6.02
N GLY A 125 -7.18 -3.97 -6.87
CA GLY A 125 -7.48 -4.70 -8.11
C GLY A 125 -8.11 -6.08 -7.91
N GLY A 126 -8.04 -6.64 -6.70
CA GLY A 126 -8.75 -7.87 -6.34
C GLY A 126 -10.27 -7.73 -6.42
N SER A 127 -10.80 -6.51 -6.46
CA SER A 127 -12.23 -6.22 -6.66
C SER A 127 -12.82 -6.72 -7.97
N ILE A 128 -11.98 -6.92 -8.99
CA ILE A 128 -12.36 -7.44 -10.32
C ILE A 128 -11.77 -8.83 -10.61
N GLY A 129 -11.37 -9.58 -9.60
CA GLY A 129 -10.82 -10.93 -9.78
C GLY A 129 -9.38 -10.99 -10.26
N MET A 130 -8.55 -10.00 -9.92
CA MET A 130 -7.10 -10.00 -10.13
C MET A 130 -6.35 -10.45 -8.87
N LEU A 131 -5.21 -11.10 -9.04
CA LEU A 131 -4.26 -11.31 -7.95
C LEU A 131 -3.29 -10.11 -7.90
N CYS A 132 -3.60 -9.15 -7.05
CA CYS A 132 -2.87 -7.88 -6.94
C CYS A 132 -2.12 -7.79 -5.62
N ILE A 133 -0.81 -7.59 -5.66
CA ILE A 133 0.07 -7.62 -4.48
C ILE A 133 0.88 -6.33 -4.38
N GLY A 134 0.80 -5.65 -3.23
CA GLY A 134 1.66 -4.52 -2.90
C GLY A 134 3.06 -4.98 -2.48
N VAL A 135 4.09 -4.44 -3.13
CA VAL A 135 5.50 -4.79 -2.92
C VAL A 135 6.39 -3.54 -2.91
N GLY A 136 7.68 -3.69 -2.64
CA GLY A 136 8.65 -2.60 -2.73
C GLY A 136 9.00 -2.22 -4.17
N GLY A 137 9.58 -1.03 -4.36
CA GLY A 137 9.96 -0.53 -5.70
C GLY A 137 10.95 -1.42 -6.42
N MET A 138 11.89 -2.05 -5.70
CA MET A 138 12.85 -3.00 -6.27
C MET A 138 12.15 -4.28 -6.78
N ASP A 139 11.12 -4.78 -6.08
CA ASP A 139 10.33 -5.93 -6.54
C ASP A 139 9.55 -5.57 -7.81
N VAL A 140 9.01 -4.34 -7.89
CA VAL A 140 8.36 -3.86 -9.12
C VAL A 140 9.35 -3.79 -10.28
N ALA A 141 10.55 -3.23 -10.06
CA ALA A 141 11.61 -3.19 -11.06
C ALA A 141 12.01 -4.61 -11.51
N THR A 142 12.07 -5.58 -10.58
CA THR A 142 12.31 -6.99 -10.88
C THR A 142 11.18 -7.57 -11.74
N ALA A 143 9.91 -7.35 -11.38
CA ALA A 143 8.76 -7.81 -12.17
C ALA A 143 8.77 -7.24 -13.59
N MET A 144 9.15 -5.96 -13.76
CA MET A 144 9.27 -5.30 -15.07
C MET A 144 10.29 -5.99 -16.00
N THR A 145 11.27 -6.73 -15.44
CA THR A 145 12.23 -7.52 -16.26
C THR A 145 11.64 -8.79 -16.85
N GLY A 146 10.43 -9.19 -16.44
CA GLY A 146 9.79 -10.45 -16.84
C GLY A 146 10.32 -11.68 -16.13
N VAL A 147 11.26 -11.53 -15.18
CA VAL A 147 11.71 -12.62 -14.32
C VAL A 147 10.54 -13.06 -13.43
N PRO A 148 10.30 -14.38 -13.28
CA PRO A 148 9.26 -14.88 -12.39
C PRO A 148 9.43 -14.34 -10.97
N MET A 149 8.36 -13.79 -10.42
CA MET A 149 8.36 -13.23 -9.08
C MET A 149 8.13 -14.34 -8.06
N ARG A 150 8.92 -14.27 -7.01
CA ARG A 150 8.80 -15.15 -5.86
C ARG A 150 7.62 -14.75 -4.98
N LEU A 151 6.80 -15.72 -4.63
CA LEU A 151 5.72 -15.59 -3.67
C LEU A 151 5.83 -16.73 -2.66
N LYS A 152 5.67 -16.44 -1.37
CA LYS A 152 5.40 -17.48 -0.38
C LYS A 152 3.95 -17.90 -0.55
N MET A 153 3.71 -19.16 -0.96
CA MET A 153 2.35 -19.67 -1.24
C MET A 153 1.43 -19.37 -0.05
N PRO A 154 0.39 -18.54 -0.22
CA PRO A 154 -0.44 -18.13 0.89
C PRO A 154 -1.44 -19.22 1.28
N ARG A 155 -1.92 -19.18 2.52
CA ARG A 155 -3.18 -19.81 2.90
C ARG A 155 -4.33 -19.02 2.30
N VAL A 156 -5.40 -19.69 1.92
CA VAL A 156 -6.60 -19.05 1.36
C VAL A 156 -7.74 -19.12 2.37
N ILE A 157 -8.15 -17.97 2.87
CA ILE A 157 -9.23 -17.82 3.84
C ILE A 157 -10.48 -17.36 3.11
N LYS A 158 -11.55 -18.16 3.16
CA LYS A 158 -12.85 -17.75 2.61
C LYS A 158 -13.55 -16.80 3.58
N VAL A 159 -13.95 -15.62 3.10
CA VAL A 159 -14.91 -14.76 3.79
C VAL A 159 -16.27 -14.97 3.14
N ASN A 160 -17.11 -15.73 3.80
CA ASN A 160 -18.45 -16.09 3.32
C ASN A 160 -19.44 -14.98 3.67
N LEU A 161 -19.77 -14.14 2.69
CA LEU A 161 -20.70 -13.02 2.83
C LEU A 161 -22.14 -13.49 2.61
N THR A 162 -23.02 -13.13 3.53
CA THR A 162 -24.47 -13.36 3.43
C THR A 162 -25.23 -12.05 3.62
N GLY A 163 -26.53 -12.03 3.28
CA GLY A 163 -27.35 -10.83 3.40
C GLY A 163 -26.93 -9.69 2.45
N ALA A 164 -27.35 -8.48 2.78
CA ALA A 164 -27.00 -7.25 2.04
C ALA A 164 -26.83 -6.08 3.02
N LEU A 165 -26.08 -5.06 2.62
CA LEU A 165 -25.87 -3.84 3.40
C LEU A 165 -27.19 -3.06 3.52
N LYS A 166 -27.45 -2.52 4.70
CA LYS A 166 -28.58 -1.62 4.96
C LYS A 166 -28.29 -0.20 4.46
N PRO A 167 -29.31 0.61 4.18
CA PRO A 167 -29.13 2.04 3.91
C PRO A 167 -28.33 2.72 5.04
N GLY A 168 -27.33 3.55 4.68
CA GLY A 168 -26.44 4.21 5.63
C GLY A 168 -25.32 3.34 6.21
N VAL A 169 -25.20 2.09 5.77
CA VAL A 169 -24.07 1.19 6.03
C VAL A 169 -23.30 0.98 4.72
N ASN A 170 -22.01 1.19 4.72
CA ASN A 170 -21.13 1.16 3.54
C ASN A 170 -20.26 -0.12 3.54
N ALA A 171 -19.63 -0.44 2.42
CA ALA A 171 -18.62 -1.52 2.34
C ALA A 171 -17.42 -1.28 3.27
N LYS A 172 -17.20 -0.04 3.72
CA LYS A 172 -16.20 0.29 4.75
C LYS A 172 -16.44 -0.47 6.04
N GLU A 173 -17.68 -0.63 6.46
CA GLU A 173 -18.03 -1.38 7.66
C GLU A 173 -17.69 -2.86 7.55
N VAL A 174 -17.72 -3.43 6.33
CA VAL A 174 -17.31 -4.83 6.11
C VAL A 174 -15.84 -5.03 6.48
N ILE A 175 -14.96 -4.20 5.95
CA ILE A 175 -13.52 -4.33 6.22
C ILE A 175 -13.15 -3.86 7.63
N LEU A 176 -13.85 -2.89 8.20
CA LEU A 176 -13.66 -2.52 9.60
C LEU A 176 -14.05 -3.67 10.54
N GLU A 177 -15.15 -4.38 10.24
CA GLU A 177 -15.52 -5.57 11.01
C GLU A 177 -14.50 -6.70 10.86
N MET A 178 -13.93 -6.89 9.66
CA MET A 178 -12.84 -7.84 9.48
C MET A 178 -11.60 -7.44 10.30
N LEU A 179 -11.23 -6.16 10.31
CA LEU A 179 -10.13 -5.64 11.14
C LEU A 179 -10.39 -5.87 12.64
N ARG A 180 -11.63 -5.68 13.08
CA ARG A 180 -12.03 -5.94 14.47
C ARG A 180 -11.86 -7.40 14.87
N ARG A 181 -12.17 -8.35 13.95
CA ARG A 181 -12.08 -9.81 14.21
C ARG A 181 -10.66 -10.35 14.06
N VAL A 182 -9.98 -9.95 13.00
CA VAL A 182 -8.72 -10.56 12.55
C VAL A 182 -7.48 -9.76 13.02
N THR A 183 -7.65 -8.47 13.30
CA THR A 183 -6.62 -7.49 13.63
C THR A 183 -5.61 -7.23 12.49
N ILE A 184 -4.68 -6.31 12.73
CA ILE A 184 -3.60 -5.97 11.76
C ILE A 184 -2.54 -7.08 11.59
N LYS A 185 -2.58 -8.14 12.40
CA LYS A 185 -1.60 -9.24 12.38
C LYS A 185 -2.14 -10.54 11.78
N GLY A 186 -3.45 -10.72 11.77
CA GLY A 186 -4.08 -12.00 11.43
C GLY A 186 -4.03 -12.35 9.93
N GLY A 187 -3.73 -11.40 9.06
CA GLY A 187 -3.62 -11.62 7.62
C GLY A 187 -2.26 -12.12 7.14
N LEU A 188 -1.25 -12.17 7.99
CA LEU A 188 0.11 -12.51 7.57
C LEU A 188 0.18 -13.92 6.94
N GLY A 189 0.63 -13.98 5.68
CA GLY A 189 0.71 -15.24 4.92
C GLY A 189 -0.64 -15.73 4.38
N ASN A 190 -1.70 -14.93 4.48
CA ASN A 190 -3.05 -15.27 4.03
C ASN A 190 -3.47 -14.44 2.82
N VAL A 191 -4.37 -14.99 2.02
CA VAL A 191 -5.22 -14.28 1.07
C VAL A 191 -6.66 -14.41 1.54
N TYR A 192 -7.39 -13.30 1.60
CA TYR A 192 -8.81 -13.29 1.89
C TYR A 192 -9.62 -13.31 0.58
N GLU A 193 -10.31 -14.42 0.35
CA GLU A 193 -11.19 -14.63 -0.81
C GLU A 193 -12.66 -14.44 -0.38
N TYR A 194 -13.23 -13.32 -0.81
CA TYR A 194 -14.61 -12.96 -0.48
C TYR A 194 -15.58 -13.67 -1.43
N ALA A 195 -16.52 -14.40 -0.90
CA ALA A 195 -17.47 -15.21 -1.66
C ALA A 195 -18.83 -15.27 -0.96
N GLY A 196 -19.76 -16.03 -1.51
CA GLY A 196 -21.10 -16.20 -0.96
C GLY A 196 -22.13 -15.26 -1.58
N PRO A 197 -23.44 -15.44 -1.25
CA PRO A 197 -24.52 -14.68 -1.89
C PRO A 197 -24.46 -13.17 -1.60
N GLY A 198 -23.93 -12.77 -0.44
CA GLY A 198 -23.73 -11.37 -0.09
C GLY A 198 -22.68 -10.67 -0.99
N ALA A 199 -21.68 -11.40 -1.49
CA ALA A 199 -20.68 -10.83 -2.40
C ALA A 199 -21.32 -10.34 -3.74
N ALA A 200 -22.33 -11.04 -4.23
CA ALA A 200 -23.06 -10.68 -5.43
C ALA A 200 -23.93 -9.41 -5.28
N THR A 201 -24.18 -8.95 -4.05
CA THR A 201 -24.92 -7.70 -3.79
C THR A 201 -24.00 -6.47 -3.81
N LEU A 202 -22.69 -6.67 -3.79
CA LEU A 202 -21.70 -5.59 -3.75
C LEU A 202 -21.23 -5.23 -5.16
N GLU A 203 -21.36 -3.97 -5.53
CA GLU A 203 -20.80 -3.40 -6.76
C GLU A 203 -19.26 -3.35 -6.70
N VAL A 204 -18.57 -3.30 -7.83
CA VAL A 204 -17.09 -3.35 -7.89
C VAL A 204 -16.41 -2.29 -7.03
N PRO A 205 -16.81 -1.00 -6.98
CA PRO A 205 -16.18 -0.03 -6.09
C PRO A 205 -16.36 -0.34 -4.60
N GLN A 206 -17.47 -0.96 -4.20
CA GLN A 206 -17.68 -1.45 -2.84
C GLN A 206 -16.72 -2.61 -2.50
N ARG A 207 -16.54 -3.56 -3.45
CA ARG A 207 -15.52 -4.61 -3.33
C ARG A 207 -14.13 -4.03 -3.26
N ALA A 208 -13.86 -2.96 -4.02
CA ALA A 208 -12.58 -2.26 -4.04
C ALA A 208 -12.26 -1.62 -2.68
N THR A 209 -13.24 -1.04 -1.98
CA THR A 209 -13.08 -0.58 -0.59
C THR A 209 -12.60 -1.71 0.32
N ILE A 210 -13.18 -2.90 0.21
CA ILE A 210 -12.86 -4.06 1.03
C ILE A 210 -11.45 -4.59 0.70
N THR A 211 -11.15 -4.81 -0.59
CA THR A 211 -9.84 -5.34 -0.99
C THR A 211 -8.70 -4.35 -0.76
N ASN A 212 -8.95 -3.05 -0.94
CA ASN A 212 -8.00 -1.98 -0.64
C ASN A 212 -7.55 -2.03 0.83
N MET A 213 -8.48 -2.01 1.76
CA MET A 213 -8.17 -2.07 3.19
C MET A 213 -7.81 -3.48 3.68
N GLY A 214 -7.92 -4.50 2.86
CA GLY A 214 -7.36 -5.82 3.11
C GLY A 214 -5.85 -5.78 3.36
N ALA A 215 -5.14 -4.78 2.82
CA ALA A 215 -3.74 -4.51 3.13
C ALA A 215 -3.51 -4.23 4.63
N GLU A 216 -4.48 -3.63 5.32
CA GLU A 216 -4.37 -3.29 6.74
C GLU A 216 -4.53 -4.51 7.66
N LEU A 217 -5.05 -5.64 7.16
CA LEU A 217 -5.03 -6.94 7.86
C LEU A 217 -3.62 -7.55 7.91
N GLY A 218 -2.64 -7.00 7.18
CA GLY A 218 -1.32 -7.60 6.95
C GLY A 218 -1.35 -8.73 5.92
N ALA A 219 -2.45 -8.89 5.19
CA ALA A 219 -2.65 -9.93 4.19
C ALA A 219 -1.71 -9.80 2.98
N THR A 220 -1.46 -10.91 2.30
CA THR A 220 -0.78 -10.92 1.00
C THR A 220 -1.61 -10.16 -0.01
N THR A 221 -2.91 -10.46 -0.09
CA THR A 221 -3.91 -9.73 -0.88
C THR A 221 -5.32 -10.11 -0.44
N SER A 222 -6.32 -9.48 -1.07
CA SER A 222 -7.74 -9.79 -0.95
C SER A 222 -8.34 -9.87 -2.35
N ILE A 223 -9.34 -10.73 -2.58
CA ILE A 223 -9.88 -10.96 -3.91
C ILE A 223 -11.38 -11.28 -3.86
N PHE A 224 -12.13 -10.81 -4.87
CA PHE A 224 -13.51 -11.18 -5.18
C PHE A 224 -13.57 -11.98 -6.49
N PRO A 225 -14.60 -12.79 -6.70
CA PRO A 225 -14.81 -13.46 -7.98
C PRO A 225 -15.14 -12.46 -9.08
N ALA A 226 -14.75 -12.77 -10.33
CA ALA A 226 -15.17 -12.03 -11.50
C ALA A 226 -16.53 -12.58 -11.97
N ASP A 227 -17.58 -12.10 -11.36
CA ASP A 227 -18.98 -12.43 -11.61
C ASP A 227 -19.69 -11.35 -12.44
N GLU A 228 -21.01 -11.40 -12.48
CA GLU A 228 -21.86 -10.44 -13.21
C GLU A 228 -21.62 -8.97 -12.77
N GLN A 229 -21.27 -8.70 -11.51
CA GLN A 229 -20.97 -7.34 -11.08
C GLN A 229 -19.68 -6.81 -11.74
N VAL A 230 -18.70 -7.68 -11.94
CA VAL A 230 -17.47 -7.32 -12.67
C VAL A 230 -17.79 -7.11 -14.15
N ARG A 231 -18.66 -7.94 -14.76
CA ARG A 231 -19.07 -7.75 -16.14
C ARG A 231 -19.77 -6.39 -16.34
N LYS A 232 -20.71 -6.04 -15.47
CA LYS A 232 -21.39 -4.74 -15.47
C LYS A 232 -20.40 -3.59 -15.36
N PHE A 233 -19.47 -3.68 -14.41
CA PHE A 233 -18.44 -2.67 -14.23
C PHE A 233 -17.56 -2.52 -15.48
N MET A 234 -17.05 -3.62 -16.06
CA MET A 234 -16.20 -3.54 -17.26
C MET A 234 -16.98 -2.99 -18.45
N LYS A 235 -18.27 -3.31 -18.56
CA LYS A 235 -19.16 -2.73 -19.56
C LYS A 235 -19.30 -1.22 -19.38
N SER A 236 -19.53 -0.74 -18.15
CA SER A 236 -19.63 0.70 -17.86
C SER A 236 -18.33 1.46 -18.20
N GLN A 237 -17.20 0.75 -18.21
CA GLN A 237 -15.89 1.26 -18.59
C GLN A 237 -15.56 1.09 -20.09
N GLY A 238 -16.51 0.60 -20.90
CA GLY A 238 -16.29 0.33 -22.33
C GLY A 238 -15.32 -0.82 -22.62
N ARG A 239 -15.20 -1.80 -21.69
CA ARG A 239 -14.21 -2.90 -21.71
C ARG A 239 -14.87 -4.26 -21.47
N GLU A 240 -16.14 -4.44 -21.85
CA GLU A 240 -16.87 -5.70 -21.66
C GLU A 240 -16.20 -6.88 -22.41
N ASP A 241 -15.51 -6.60 -23.52
CA ASP A 241 -14.77 -7.59 -24.31
C ASP A 241 -13.56 -8.19 -23.60
N GLU A 242 -13.02 -7.51 -22.60
CA GLU A 242 -11.94 -8.00 -21.73
C GLU A 242 -12.47 -8.80 -20.53
N TYR A 243 -13.78 -8.82 -20.30
CA TYR A 243 -14.38 -9.59 -19.22
C TYR A 243 -14.21 -11.09 -19.46
N ARG A 244 -13.85 -11.79 -18.39
CA ARG A 244 -13.87 -13.26 -18.32
C ARG A 244 -14.45 -13.66 -16.97
N GLU A 245 -15.46 -14.52 -16.99
CA GLU A 245 -15.97 -15.08 -15.75
C GLU A 245 -14.88 -15.92 -15.06
N LEU A 246 -14.68 -15.69 -13.79
CA LEU A 246 -13.69 -16.42 -13.00
C LEU A 246 -14.20 -16.60 -11.57
N LEU A 247 -14.70 -17.80 -11.29
CA LEU A 247 -15.33 -18.17 -10.03
C LEU A 247 -14.51 -19.27 -9.35
N PRO A 248 -14.56 -19.42 -8.03
CA PRO A 248 -14.08 -20.63 -7.36
C PRO A 248 -14.92 -21.85 -7.79
N ASP A 249 -14.38 -23.05 -7.67
CA ASP A 249 -15.16 -24.28 -7.88
C ASP A 249 -16.22 -24.41 -6.78
N GLU A 250 -17.32 -25.08 -7.05
CA GLU A 250 -18.41 -25.27 -6.07
C GLU A 250 -17.93 -26.03 -4.83
N ASP A 251 -17.02 -27.00 -5.01
CA ASP A 251 -16.37 -27.80 -3.97
C ASP A 251 -14.97 -27.27 -3.61
N ALA A 252 -14.71 -25.96 -3.81
CA ALA A 252 -13.42 -25.34 -3.51
C ALA A 252 -13.04 -25.50 -2.03
N GLU A 253 -11.81 -25.94 -1.80
CA GLU A 253 -11.25 -26.08 -0.46
C GLU A 253 -10.53 -24.82 -0.01
N TYR A 254 -10.72 -24.47 1.26
CA TYR A 254 -10.12 -23.30 1.90
C TYR A 254 -9.44 -23.72 3.21
N ASP A 255 -8.38 -23.02 3.57
CA ASP A 255 -7.69 -23.26 4.84
C ASP A 255 -8.51 -22.86 6.06
N GLU A 256 -9.44 -21.90 5.90
CA GLU A 256 -10.33 -21.41 6.94
C GLU A 256 -11.54 -20.70 6.30
N VAL A 257 -12.64 -20.64 7.03
CA VAL A 257 -13.86 -19.92 6.62
C VAL A 257 -14.27 -18.94 7.72
N VAL A 258 -14.52 -17.70 7.32
CA VAL A 258 -15.06 -16.63 8.18
C VAL A 258 -16.44 -16.23 7.67
N ASP A 259 -17.48 -16.47 8.44
CA ASP A 259 -18.85 -16.07 8.09
C ASP A 259 -19.11 -14.61 8.51
N LEU A 260 -19.69 -13.81 7.60
CA LEU A 260 -20.07 -12.43 7.84
C LEU A 260 -21.43 -12.12 7.18
N ASP A 261 -22.42 -11.82 8.01
CA ASP A 261 -23.72 -11.35 7.57
C ASP A 261 -23.71 -9.82 7.41
N LEU A 262 -23.80 -9.34 6.17
CA LEU A 262 -23.82 -7.92 5.82
C LEU A 262 -25.01 -7.19 6.47
N SER A 263 -26.14 -7.87 6.64
CA SER A 263 -27.37 -7.30 7.23
C SER A 263 -27.22 -7.04 8.74
N SER A 264 -26.24 -7.65 9.40
CA SER A 264 -25.95 -7.44 10.82
C SER A 264 -25.07 -6.22 11.09
N LEU A 265 -24.44 -5.67 10.07
CA LEU A 265 -23.53 -4.55 10.21
C LEU A 265 -24.25 -3.24 10.56
N GLN A 266 -23.54 -2.38 11.25
CA GLN A 266 -23.95 -1.03 11.64
C GLN A 266 -22.78 -0.07 11.41
N PRO A 267 -22.96 1.26 11.41
CA PRO A 267 -21.88 2.21 11.30
C PRO A 267 -20.77 1.96 12.33
N LEU A 268 -19.55 1.77 11.84
CA LEU A 268 -18.36 1.48 12.62
C LEU A 268 -17.35 2.62 12.52
N VAL A 269 -16.42 2.66 13.45
CA VAL A 269 -15.30 3.59 13.45
C VAL A 269 -14.02 2.91 13.89
N ALA A 270 -12.93 3.12 13.17
CA ALA A 270 -11.59 2.80 13.67
C ALA A 270 -11.04 4.00 14.45
N CYS A 271 -10.82 3.79 15.75
CA CYS A 271 -10.31 4.80 16.66
C CYS A 271 -8.77 4.94 16.56
N PRO A 272 -8.17 6.08 16.96
CA PRO A 272 -6.71 6.26 16.98
C PRO A 272 -6.02 5.19 17.88
N HIS A 273 -4.83 4.70 17.55
CA HIS A 273 -3.98 5.05 16.39
C HIS A 273 -3.70 3.79 15.55
N GLN A 274 -4.70 2.89 15.47
CA GLN A 274 -4.62 1.63 14.72
C GLN A 274 -5.95 1.39 13.97
N PRO A 275 -5.92 0.87 12.73
CA PRO A 275 -7.14 0.63 11.95
C PRO A 275 -7.99 -0.53 12.47
N ASP A 276 -7.45 -1.40 13.34
CA ASP A 276 -8.17 -2.49 14.01
C ASP A 276 -8.76 -2.12 15.38
N ASN A 277 -8.52 -0.88 15.86
CA ASN A 277 -9.19 -0.36 17.05
C ASN A 277 -10.63 0.07 16.72
N VAL A 278 -11.44 -0.91 16.33
CA VAL A 278 -12.78 -0.70 15.77
C VAL A 278 -13.86 -0.93 16.82
N LYS A 279 -14.85 -0.02 16.82
CA LYS A 279 -16.07 -0.14 17.62
C LYS A 279 -17.29 0.48 16.91
N PRO A 280 -18.52 0.21 17.35
CA PRO A 280 -19.71 0.91 16.88
C PRO A 280 -19.56 2.43 17.01
N LEU A 281 -19.96 3.18 15.98
CA LEU A 281 -19.89 4.64 15.98
C LEU A 281 -20.75 5.26 17.10
N SER A 282 -21.86 4.59 17.46
CA SER A 282 -22.74 4.96 18.57
C SER A 282 -22.07 4.90 19.96
N GLU A 283 -20.98 4.15 20.09
CA GLU A 283 -20.23 4.00 21.35
C GLU A 283 -19.08 5.01 21.50
N VAL A 284 -18.85 5.85 20.47
CA VAL A 284 -17.81 6.88 20.53
C VAL A 284 -18.33 8.09 21.29
N GLU A 285 -17.48 8.60 22.18
CA GLU A 285 -17.74 9.85 22.85
C GLU A 285 -18.00 11.00 21.85
N LYS A 286 -18.99 11.83 22.10
CA LYS A 286 -19.34 12.96 21.23
C LYS A 286 -18.33 14.11 21.36
N LEU A 287 -17.11 13.84 20.90
CA LEU A 287 -16.00 14.80 20.89
C LEU A 287 -16.18 15.83 19.75
N PRO A 288 -15.72 17.09 19.94
CA PRO A 288 -15.74 18.09 18.89
C PRO A 288 -14.73 17.71 17.77
N VAL A 289 -15.21 17.63 16.54
CA VAL A 289 -14.40 17.32 15.35
C VAL A 289 -13.99 18.62 14.66
N GLN A 290 -12.72 18.79 14.32
CA GLN A 290 -12.19 19.98 13.67
C GLN A 290 -11.94 19.79 12.18
N GLN A 291 -11.75 18.53 11.73
CA GLN A 291 -11.47 18.23 10.33
C GLN A 291 -12.22 16.99 9.86
N VAL A 292 -12.80 17.08 8.66
CA VAL A 292 -13.36 15.93 7.95
C VAL A 292 -12.75 15.87 6.55
N PHE A 293 -12.28 14.65 6.16
CA PHE A 293 -11.80 14.36 4.82
C PHE A 293 -12.59 13.18 4.24
N ILE A 294 -13.29 13.42 3.12
CA ILE A 294 -14.02 12.42 2.35
C ILE A 294 -13.25 12.14 1.06
N GLY A 295 -12.98 10.87 0.76
CA GLY A 295 -12.21 10.50 -0.44
C GLY A 295 -11.16 9.42 -0.18
N SER A 296 -10.05 9.52 -0.85
CA SER A 296 -8.95 8.55 -0.98
C SER A 296 -9.27 7.36 -1.91
N CYS A 297 -8.26 6.53 -2.22
CA CYS A 297 -8.49 5.31 -3.02
C CYS A 297 -9.49 4.34 -2.39
N THR A 298 -9.82 4.48 -1.12
CA THR A 298 -10.74 3.60 -0.40
C THR A 298 -12.21 3.97 -0.66
N ASN A 299 -12.56 5.26 -0.55
CA ASN A 299 -13.95 5.73 -0.61
C ASN A 299 -14.06 7.05 -1.39
N ALA A 300 -13.87 6.98 -2.68
CA ALA A 300 -14.01 8.13 -3.58
C ALA A 300 -14.70 7.75 -4.91
N SER A 301 -15.44 6.64 -4.93
CA SER A 301 -16.24 6.22 -6.07
C SER A 301 -17.41 7.19 -6.33
N TYR A 302 -18.08 7.04 -7.46
CA TYR A 302 -19.25 7.83 -7.76
C TYR A 302 -20.35 7.66 -6.69
N ALA A 303 -20.66 6.40 -6.34
CA ALA A 303 -21.68 6.13 -5.33
C ALA A 303 -21.29 6.63 -3.93
N ASP A 304 -20.02 6.49 -3.51
CA ASP A 304 -19.54 7.01 -2.23
C ASP A 304 -19.77 8.52 -2.10
N ILE A 305 -19.36 9.28 -3.12
CA ILE A 305 -19.45 10.74 -3.10
C ILE A 305 -20.89 11.22 -3.28
N ALA A 306 -21.66 10.56 -4.14
CA ALA A 306 -23.09 10.88 -4.33
C ALA A 306 -23.90 10.66 -3.04
N LYS A 307 -23.67 9.56 -2.32
CA LYS A 307 -24.31 9.29 -1.03
C LYS A 307 -23.92 10.35 0.01
N ALA A 308 -22.63 10.69 0.11
CA ALA A 308 -22.18 11.78 0.99
C ALA A 308 -22.85 13.12 0.63
N ALA A 309 -22.97 13.46 -0.67
CA ALA A 309 -23.63 14.67 -1.14
C ALA A 309 -25.13 14.70 -0.76
N LEU A 310 -25.81 13.54 -0.82
CA LEU A 310 -27.21 13.46 -0.39
C LEU A 310 -27.37 13.66 1.13
N VAL A 311 -26.42 13.23 1.94
CA VAL A 311 -26.41 13.54 3.39
C VAL A 311 -26.22 15.04 3.62
N PHE A 312 -25.40 15.72 2.81
CA PHE A 312 -25.21 17.18 2.89
C PHE A 312 -26.39 17.98 2.35
N LYS A 313 -27.26 17.42 1.53
CA LYS A 313 -28.35 18.13 0.85
C LYS A 313 -29.22 18.90 1.83
N GLY A 314 -29.27 20.24 1.68
CA GLY A 314 -30.05 21.11 2.57
C GLY A 314 -29.39 21.42 3.91
N HIS A 315 -28.19 20.94 4.15
CA HIS A 315 -27.39 21.19 5.35
C HIS A 315 -26.09 21.93 5.00
N LYS A 316 -25.45 22.53 6.00
CA LYS A 316 -24.09 23.09 5.85
C LYS A 316 -23.11 22.38 6.77
N VAL A 317 -21.85 22.43 6.41
CA VAL A 317 -20.73 22.02 7.26
C VAL A 317 -20.75 22.89 8.53
N ASN A 318 -20.52 22.26 9.68
CA ASN A 318 -20.43 22.99 10.97
C ASN A 318 -19.32 24.04 10.92
N ASP A 319 -19.58 25.23 11.50
CA ASP A 319 -18.67 26.36 11.43
C ASP A 319 -17.27 26.09 12.02
N ASN A 320 -17.14 25.09 12.90
CA ASN A 320 -15.86 24.68 13.51
C ASN A 320 -15.17 23.53 12.77
N VAL A 321 -15.72 23.06 11.64
CA VAL A 321 -15.20 21.91 10.88
C VAL A 321 -14.62 22.36 9.55
N SER A 322 -13.37 21.99 9.28
CA SER A 322 -12.79 22.07 7.93
C SER A 322 -13.11 20.78 7.19
N CYS A 323 -14.11 20.81 6.29
CA CYS A 323 -14.51 19.65 5.48
C CYS A 323 -13.93 19.71 4.07
N THR A 324 -13.36 18.60 3.60
CA THR A 324 -12.77 18.46 2.25
C THR A 324 -13.18 17.17 1.59
N CYS A 325 -13.25 17.19 0.25
CA CYS A 325 -13.55 16.02 -0.56
C CYS A 325 -12.54 15.87 -1.71
N ALA A 326 -11.96 14.67 -1.90
CA ALA A 326 -11.15 14.30 -3.05
C ALA A 326 -11.82 13.14 -3.78
N ILE A 327 -11.92 13.23 -5.12
CA ILE A 327 -12.65 12.29 -5.98
C ILE A 327 -11.65 11.33 -6.63
N ALA A 328 -12.06 10.08 -6.89
CA ALA A 328 -11.18 9.02 -7.36
C ALA A 328 -10.55 9.27 -8.73
N SER A 329 -11.29 9.85 -9.68
CA SER A 329 -10.82 10.08 -11.04
C SER A 329 -11.55 11.23 -11.72
N ARG A 330 -10.95 11.74 -12.81
CA ARG A 330 -11.56 12.75 -13.65
C ARG A 330 -12.91 12.29 -14.25
N GLN A 331 -13.00 11.02 -14.60
CA GLN A 331 -14.22 10.40 -15.09
C GLN A 331 -15.34 10.47 -14.04
N THR A 332 -15.04 10.05 -12.82
CA THR A 332 -15.96 10.13 -11.67
C THR A 332 -16.34 11.59 -11.35
N TYR A 333 -15.35 12.48 -11.38
CA TYR A 333 -15.55 13.91 -11.15
C TYR A 333 -16.56 14.50 -12.15
N LYS A 334 -16.41 14.17 -13.46
CA LYS A 334 -17.29 14.62 -14.52
C LYS A 334 -18.73 14.12 -14.29
N ALA A 335 -18.90 12.83 -14.02
CA ALA A 335 -20.21 12.24 -13.75
C ALA A 335 -20.92 12.90 -12.55
N LEU A 336 -20.20 13.11 -11.44
CA LEU A 336 -20.74 13.79 -10.25
C LEU A 336 -21.12 15.26 -10.53
N MET A 337 -20.38 15.93 -11.41
CA MET A 337 -20.66 17.30 -11.83
C MET A 337 -21.95 17.35 -12.67
N GLU A 338 -22.09 16.45 -13.65
CA GLU A 338 -23.23 16.36 -14.55
C GLU A 338 -24.54 16.02 -13.80
N ASP A 339 -24.46 15.15 -12.79
CA ASP A 339 -25.60 14.78 -11.96
C ASP A 339 -25.85 15.77 -10.78
N GLY A 340 -25.06 16.86 -10.68
CA GLY A 340 -25.26 17.94 -9.73
C GLY A 340 -24.77 17.69 -8.31
N TYR A 341 -24.16 16.55 -8.01
CA TYR A 341 -23.67 16.21 -6.67
C TYR A 341 -22.54 17.12 -6.19
N LEU A 342 -21.68 17.57 -7.11
CA LEU A 342 -20.63 18.55 -6.73
C LEU A 342 -21.21 19.88 -6.30
N GLY A 343 -22.31 20.32 -6.94
CA GLY A 343 -23.04 21.52 -6.51
C GLY A 343 -23.54 21.38 -5.08
N MET A 344 -24.14 20.24 -4.72
CA MET A 344 -24.63 19.98 -3.36
C MET A 344 -23.49 20.04 -2.32
N LEU A 345 -22.32 19.49 -2.62
CA LEU A 345 -21.15 19.55 -1.74
C LEU A 345 -20.65 20.99 -1.57
N MET A 346 -20.58 21.76 -2.65
CA MET A 346 -20.15 23.17 -2.62
C MET A 346 -21.14 24.04 -1.85
N ASP A 347 -22.43 23.86 -2.05
CA ASP A 347 -23.50 24.57 -1.35
C ASP A 347 -23.43 24.31 0.17
N ALA A 348 -23.06 23.09 0.56
CA ALA A 348 -22.84 22.73 1.94
C ALA A 348 -21.54 23.30 2.54
N GLY A 349 -20.65 23.88 1.74
CA GLY A 349 -19.36 24.42 2.19
C GLY A 349 -18.22 23.40 2.23
N VAL A 350 -18.35 22.26 1.53
CA VAL A 350 -17.26 21.29 1.36
C VAL A 350 -16.27 21.82 0.33
N ARG A 351 -14.98 21.82 0.66
CA ARG A 351 -13.90 22.18 -0.27
C ARG A 351 -13.53 20.97 -1.14
N ILE A 352 -13.67 21.10 -2.44
CA ILE A 352 -13.25 20.06 -3.38
C ILE A 352 -11.73 20.18 -3.56
N LEU A 353 -11.02 19.08 -3.35
CA LEU A 353 -9.57 18.99 -3.53
C LEU A 353 -9.22 18.47 -4.92
N GLU A 354 -7.93 18.53 -5.22
CA GLU A 354 -7.38 17.91 -6.42
C GLU A 354 -7.62 16.41 -6.45
N ILE A 355 -7.73 15.85 -7.66
CA ILE A 355 -7.91 14.41 -7.89
C ILE A 355 -6.58 13.72 -7.63
N ALA A 356 -6.29 13.42 -6.37
CA ALA A 356 -5.00 12.90 -5.92
C ALA A 356 -5.13 12.02 -4.68
N CYS A 357 -4.17 11.12 -4.51
CA CYS A 357 -4.02 10.31 -3.29
C CYS A 357 -3.37 11.11 -2.13
N GLY A 358 -2.66 12.19 -2.44
CA GLY A 358 -1.87 12.99 -1.50
C GLY A 358 -2.56 13.40 -0.19
N PRO A 359 -3.83 13.85 -0.20
CA PRO A 359 -4.53 14.24 1.03
C PRO A 359 -4.63 13.14 2.10
N CYS A 360 -4.63 11.86 1.70
CA CYS A 360 -4.59 10.71 2.60
C CYS A 360 -3.31 10.69 3.47
N CYS A 361 -2.17 11.13 2.92
CA CYS A 361 -0.87 11.15 3.59
C CYS A 361 -0.36 12.56 3.89
N ALA A 362 -1.26 13.47 4.26
CA ALA A 362 -0.98 14.84 4.71
C ALA A 362 -0.55 15.85 3.63
N ILE A 363 -0.56 15.49 2.36
CA ILE A 363 -0.24 16.44 1.29
C ILE A 363 -1.50 17.32 1.05
N GLY A 364 -1.42 18.57 1.47
CA GLY A 364 -2.50 19.55 1.34
C GLY A 364 -3.63 19.45 2.37
N GLN A 365 -3.62 18.47 3.27
CA GLN A 365 -4.70 18.28 4.26
C GLN A 365 -4.17 17.69 5.58
N THR A 366 -3.67 18.53 6.46
CA THR A 366 -3.14 18.17 7.78
C THR A 366 -4.06 18.67 8.89
N PRO A 367 -4.37 17.87 9.94
CA PRO A 367 -5.15 18.34 11.09
C PRO A 367 -4.33 19.28 11.98
N ALA A 368 -5.04 20.13 12.76
CA ALA A 368 -4.45 21.00 13.77
C ALA A 368 -3.75 20.20 14.89
N THR A 369 -2.95 20.89 15.70
CA THR A 369 -2.31 20.30 16.90
C THR A 369 -3.37 19.72 17.82
N GLU A 370 -3.20 18.45 18.23
CA GLU A 370 -4.16 17.68 19.04
C GLU A 370 -5.58 17.60 18.46
N GLY A 371 -5.77 18.02 17.19
CA GLY A 371 -7.07 18.05 16.53
C GLY A 371 -7.65 16.66 16.31
N ILE A 372 -8.99 16.57 16.37
CA ILE A 372 -9.74 15.38 16.01
C ILE A 372 -10.12 15.48 14.53
N ALA A 373 -9.64 14.52 13.74
CA ALA A 373 -9.95 14.42 12.32
C ALA A 373 -10.69 13.12 12.01
N VAL A 374 -11.79 13.22 11.27
CA VAL A 374 -12.56 12.09 10.77
C VAL A 374 -12.30 11.93 9.27
N ARG A 375 -11.94 10.73 8.83
CA ARG A 375 -11.52 10.47 7.45
C ARG A 375 -12.11 9.19 6.90
N THR A 376 -12.31 9.17 5.59
CA THR A 376 -12.70 7.95 4.87
C THR A 376 -11.50 7.22 4.28
N SER A 377 -10.29 7.65 4.59
CA SER A 377 -9.04 6.99 4.19
C SER A 377 -8.86 5.64 4.88
N ASN A 378 -7.76 4.97 4.59
CA ASN A 378 -7.49 3.59 4.99
C ASN A 378 -6.61 3.44 6.23
N ARG A 379 -5.92 4.50 6.68
CA ARG A 379 -4.95 4.46 7.79
C ARG A 379 -5.12 5.61 8.76
N ASN A 380 -4.92 5.28 10.04
CA ASN A 380 -4.99 6.25 11.15
C ASN A 380 -3.81 6.12 12.13
N PHE A 381 -2.67 5.59 11.67
CA PHE A 381 -1.46 5.51 12.49
C PHE A 381 -1.07 6.88 13.01
N LYS A 382 -0.40 6.89 14.17
CA LYS A 382 0.12 8.12 14.76
C LYS A 382 0.99 8.87 13.74
N GLY A 383 0.68 10.13 13.51
CA GLY A 383 1.42 10.97 12.53
C GLY A 383 1.05 10.77 11.06
N ARG A 384 0.21 9.80 10.69
CA ARG A 384 -0.16 9.52 9.29
C ARG A 384 -0.68 10.72 8.53
N ALA A 385 -1.47 11.57 9.19
CA ALA A 385 -2.01 12.79 8.60
C ALA A 385 -1.11 14.04 8.79
N GLY A 386 0.19 13.83 9.07
CA GLY A 386 1.18 14.90 9.19
C GLY A 386 1.42 15.42 10.60
N ASN A 387 0.47 15.24 11.53
CA ASN A 387 0.59 15.68 12.91
C ASN A 387 0.55 14.47 13.87
N PRO A 388 1.62 14.17 14.63
CA PRO A 388 1.68 13.01 15.51
C PRO A 388 0.75 13.10 16.72
N ASN A 389 0.31 14.30 17.10
CA ASN A 389 -0.57 14.52 18.25
C ASN A 389 -2.05 14.56 17.87
N ALA A 390 -2.38 14.60 16.57
CA ALA A 390 -3.76 14.56 16.12
C ALA A 390 -4.37 13.15 16.24
N LYS A 391 -5.65 13.10 16.54
CA LYS A 391 -6.43 11.86 16.66
C LYS A 391 -7.22 11.62 15.37
N ILE A 392 -6.84 10.60 14.61
CA ILE A 392 -7.45 10.26 13.33
C ILE A 392 -8.42 9.10 13.52
N TYR A 393 -9.66 9.30 13.12
CA TYR A 393 -10.74 8.30 13.12
C TYR A 393 -11.11 7.93 11.68
N LEU A 394 -11.36 6.66 11.41
CA LEU A 394 -11.78 6.19 10.09
C LEU A 394 -13.25 5.77 10.13
N VAL A 395 -14.03 6.33 9.20
CA VAL A 395 -15.47 6.05 9.06
C VAL A 395 -15.86 5.94 7.58
N SER A 396 -17.10 5.54 7.29
CA SER A 396 -17.69 5.60 5.95
C SER A 396 -17.98 7.03 5.48
N PRO A 397 -18.13 7.26 4.14
CA PRO A 397 -18.47 8.57 3.58
C PRO A 397 -19.74 9.20 4.15
N GLU A 398 -20.77 8.40 4.34
CA GLU A 398 -22.06 8.82 4.89
C GLU A 398 -21.91 9.30 6.35
N SER A 399 -21.15 8.54 7.15
CA SER A 399 -20.85 8.92 8.55
C SER A 399 -19.92 10.15 8.63
N ALA A 400 -18.98 10.28 7.69
CA ALA A 400 -18.12 11.45 7.61
C ALA A 400 -18.91 12.72 7.28
N ALA A 401 -19.84 12.65 6.32
CA ALA A 401 -20.72 13.75 5.96
C ALA A 401 -21.60 14.18 7.15
N ALA A 402 -22.25 13.22 7.81
CA ALA A 402 -23.05 13.52 9.01
C ALA A 402 -22.21 14.14 10.13
N THR A 403 -21.01 13.64 10.36
CA THR A 403 -20.06 14.19 11.33
C THR A 403 -19.65 15.64 10.98
N ALA A 404 -19.45 15.93 9.68
CA ALA A 404 -19.12 17.28 9.23
C ALA A 404 -20.26 18.29 9.48
N ILE A 405 -21.51 17.86 9.34
CA ILE A 405 -22.71 18.68 9.60
C ILE A 405 -22.85 18.92 11.11
N MET A 406 -22.77 17.85 11.90
CA MET A 406 -23.00 17.92 13.35
C MET A 406 -21.84 18.57 14.13
N GLY A 407 -20.61 18.53 13.59
CA GLY A 407 -19.39 18.94 14.31
C GLY A 407 -18.94 17.95 15.39
N THR A 408 -19.60 16.80 15.47
CA THR A 408 -19.31 15.68 16.38
C THR A 408 -19.69 14.37 15.70
N PHE A 409 -19.22 13.23 16.23
CA PHE A 409 -19.51 11.91 15.64
C PHE A 409 -21.02 11.67 15.46
N ALA A 410 -21.41 11.39 14.22
CA ALA A 410 -22.79 11.15 13.82
C ALA A 410 -22.88 10.16 12.67
N THR A 411 -24.04 9.52 12.52
CA THR A 411 -24.38 8.61 11.42
C THR A 411 -25.28 9.33 10.39
N ALA A 412 -25.38 8.78 9.18
CA ALA A 412 -26.33 9.29 8.20
C ALA A 412 -27.77 9.28 8.71
N ALA A 413 -28.15 8.32 9.55
CA ALA A 413 -29.47 8.24 10.16
C ALA A 413 -29.77 9.43 11.11
N ASP A 414 -28.75 9.99 11.76
CA ASP A 414 -28.90 11.17 12.62
C ASP A 414 -29.30 12.43 11.82
N ILE A 415 -28.99 12.46 10.52
CA ILE A 415 -29.30 13.58 9.61
C ILE A 415 -30.58 13.31 8.82
N LEU A 416 -30.69 12.12 8.21
CA LEU A 416 -31.74 11.78 7.24
C LEU A 416 -33.00 11.22 7.91
N GLY A 417 -32.89 10.64 9.12
CA GLY A 417 -34.02 10.01 9.80
C GLY A 417 -34.73 8.99 8.93
N ASP A 418 -36.05 9.14 8.77
CA ASP A 418 -36.90 8.26 7.95
C ASP A 418 -36.59 8.32 6.44
N GLN A 419 -35.79 9.32 5.98
CA GLN A 419 -35.40 9.45 4.58
C GLN A 419 -34.12 8.67 4.23
N ILE A 420 -33.56 7.87 5.14
CA ILE A 420 -32.26 7.17 4.92
C ILE A 420 -32.28 6.25 3.70
N ASP A 421 -33.44 5.76 3.31
CA ASP A 421 -33.60 4.86 2.14
C ASP A 421 -33.24 5.55 0.82
N ILE A 422 -33.13 6.88 0.76
CA ILE A 422 -32.65 7.58 -0.45
C ILE A 422 -31.22 7.13 -0.82
N LEU A 423 -30.42 6.73 0.14
CA LEU A 423 -29.06 6.25 -0.08
C LEU A 423 -29.03 4.88 -0.80
N ALA A 424 -30.06 4.07 -0.64
CA ALA A 424 -30.17 2.76 -1.32
C ALA A 424 -30.41 2.88 -2.83
N ALA A 425 -30.94 4.03 -3.29
CA ALA A 425 -31.18 4.27 -4.70
C ALA A 425 -29.93 4.75 -5.47
N VAL A 426 -28.81 4.98 -4.76
CA VAL A 426 -27.57 5.45 -5.38
C VAL A 426 -26.70 4.25 -5.74
N HIS A 427 -26.47 4.08 -7.02
CA HIS A 427 -25.62 3.04 -7.61
C HIS A 427 -24.52 3.67 -8.46
N GLU A 428 -23.52 2.87 -8.83
CA GLU A 428 -22.55 3.26 -9.84
C GLU A 428 -23.22 3.50 -11.20
N LYS A 429 -22.60 4.26 -12.06
CA LYS A 429 -23.13 4.54 -13.41
C LYS A 429 -23.10 3.28 -14.27
N ASP A 430 -24.16 3.04 -15.03
CA ASP A 430 -24.21 1.97 -16.03
C ASP A 430 -23.26 2.22 -17.21
N GLU A 431 -22.92 3.50 -17.47
CA GLU A 431 -22.02 3.92 -18.53
C GLU A 431 -21.30 5.22 -18.13
N TYR A 432 -20.00 5.28 -18.45
CA TYR A 432 -19.19 6.48 -18.27
C TYR A 432 -18.73 7.01 -19.63
N GLU A 433 -18.60 8.34 -19.74
CA GLU A 433 -17.90 8.95 -20.87
C GLU A 433 -16.39 8.70 -20.73
N ILE A 434 -15.84 7.91 -21.64
CA ILE A 434 -14.44 7.53 -21.65
C ILE A 434 -13.58 8.58 -22.34
N ASN A 435 -12.57 9.09 -21.62
CA ASN A 435 -11.61 10.04 -22.18
C ASN A 435 -10.21 9.77 -21.62
N ASP A 436 -9.41 9.08 -22.41
CA ASP A 436 -8.04 8.64 -22.06
C ASP A 436 -6.95 9.66 -22.47
N ASN A 437 -7.28 10.91 -22.75
CA ASN A 437 -6.33 11.92 -23.23
C ASN A 437 -5.23 12.29 -22.20
N LEU A 438 -5.34 11.86 -20.94
CA LEU A 438 -4.29 11.98 -19.91
C LEU A 438 -3.50 10.68 -19.71
N ILE A 439 -3.73 9.66 -20.56
CA ILE A 439 -2.92 8.44 -20.59
C ILE A 439 -1.98 8.50 -21.80
N ILE A 440 -0.68 8.59 -21.52
CA ILE A 440 0.36 8.47 -22.56
C ILE A 440 0.60 6.97 -22.79
N LYS A 441 0.42 6.54 -24.04
CA LYS A 441 0.69 5.15 -24.44
C LYS A 441 2.19 4.94 -24.69
N PRO A 442 2.71 3.72 -24.49
CA PRO A 442 4.09 3.39 -24.82
C PRO A 442 4.42 3.67 -26.28
N LEU A 443 5.61 4.25 -26.51
CA LEU A 443 6.13 4.42 -27.84
C LEU A 443 6.52 3.06 -28.48
N PRO A 444 6.50 2.97 -29.84
CA PRO A 444 7.16 1.88 -30.55
C PRO A 444 8.63 1.75 -30.11
N GLU A 445 9.18 0.53 -30.09
CA GLU A 445 10.50 0.26 -29.50
C GLU A 445 11.62 1.13 -30.13
N GLU A 446 11.65 1.28 -31.45
CA GLU A 446 12.66 2.07 -32.14
C GLU A 446 12.56 3.59 -31.88
N GLU A 447 11.37 4.08 -31.52
CA GLU A 447 11.18 5.45 -31.09
C GLU A 447 11.55 5.63 -29.61
N ALA A 448 11.15 4.68 -28.79
CA ALA A 448 11.46 4.66 -27.36
C ALA A 448 12.98 4.67 -27.09
N LYS A 449 13.79 3.94 -27.88
CA LYS A 449 15.26 3.93 -27.79
C LYS A 449 15.90 5.31 -28.00
N LYS A 450 15.22 6.22 -28.68
CA LYS A 450 15.71 7.59 -28.95
C LYS A 450 15.34 8.59 -27.87
N VAL A 451 14.46 8.21 -26.94
CA VAL A 451 14.04 9.08 -25.83
C VAL A 451 15.22 9.30 -24.88
N GLU A 452 15.57 10.53 -24.65
CA GLU A 452 16.54 10.93 -23.62
C GLU A 452 15.83 11.01 -22.26
N ILE A 453 16.36 10.30 -21.27
CA ILE A 453 15.84 10.35 -19.90
C ILE A 453 16.31 11.65 -19.25
N VAL A 454 15.36 12.54 -18.92
CA VAL A 454 15.64 13.85 -18.34
C VAL A 454 15.71 13.76 -16.82
N ARG A 455 16.86 14.10 -16.22
CA ARG A 455 17.06 14.10 -14.76
C ARG A 455 17.23 15.51 -14.23
N GLY A 456 16.39 15.87 -13.28
CA GLY A 456 16.60 17.07 -12.47
C GLY A 456 17.83 16.94 -11.54
N PRO A 457 18.41 18.04 -11.07
CA PRO A 457 19.64 18.02 -10.26
C PRO A 457 19.45 17.34 -8.90
N ASN A 458 18.22 17.21 -8.42
CA ASN A 458 17.88 16.52 -7.17
C ASN A 458 17.92 15.00 -7.30
N ILE A 459 17.73 14.44 -8.51
CA ILE A 459 17.66 12.99 -8.72
C ILE A 459 19.07 12.40 -8.69
N LYS A 460 19.34 11.54 -7.71
CA LYS A 460 20.64 10.90 -7.51
C LYS A 460 20.56 9.40 -7.85
N PHE A 461 21.69 8.84 -8.28
CA PHE A 461 21.77 7.41 -8.54
C PHE A 461 21.44 6.59 -7.30
N LEU A 462 20.90 5.40 -7.54
CA LEU A 462 20.58 4.45 -6.49
C LEU A 462 21.86 4.03 -5.75
N PRO A 463 21.93 4.16 -4.41
CA PRO A 463 23.05 3.62 -3.67
C PRO A 463 22.98 2.09 -3.68
N VAL A 464 24.13 1.45 -3.95
CA VAL A 464 24.23 -0.01 -3.98
C VAL A 464 24.72 -0.50 -2.63
N PRO A 465 24.00 -1.44 -1.98
CA PRO A 465 24.41 -1.97 -0.67
C PRO A 465 25.69 -2.80 -0.76
N GLU A 466 26.40 -2.92 0.36
CA GLU A 466 27.56 -3.78 0.48
C GLU A 466 27.13 -5.24 0.72
N VAL A 467 27.97 -6.19 0.31
CA VAL A 467 27.77 -7.60 0.67
C VAL A 467 28.01 -7.82 2.18
N PRO A 468 27.33 -8.75 2.83
CA PRO A 468 27.58 -9.09 4.21
C PRO A 468 29.03 -9.52 4.44
N VAL A 469 29.55 -9.27 5.64
CA VAL A 469 30.93 -9.60 6.03
C VAL A 469 30.98 -10.86 6.90
N GLN A 470 32.14 -11.55 6.92
CA GLN A 470 32.32 -12.77 7.75
C GLN A 470 32.28 -12.48 9.25
N HIS A 471 32.80 -11.33 9.67
CA HIS A 471 32.80 -10.90 11.06
C HIS A 471 32.17 -9.52 11.16
N LEU A 472 31.07 -9.41 11.90
CA LEU A 472 30.35 -8.16 12.10
C LEU A 472 30.45 -7.77 13.59
N LYS A 473 31.06 -6.63 13.86
CA LYS A 473 31.14 -6.06 15.22
C LYS A 473 30.78 -4.58 15.13
N VAL A 474 29.60 -4.22 15.61
CA VAL A 474 29.02 -2.89 15.40
C VAL A 474 28.09 -2.49 16.56
N PRO A 475 27.93 -1.18 16.81
CA PRO A 475 27.06 -0.67 17.86
C PRO A 475 25.57 -0.71 17.43
N VAL A 476 24.69 -0.69 18.45
CA VAL A 476 23.26 -0.47 18.29
C VAL A 476 23.01 1.02 18.06
N SER A 477 22.50 1.37 16.85
CA SER A 477 22.19 2.77 16.50
C SER A 477 20.79 3.21 16.92
N LEU A 478 19.86 2.26 17.11
CA LEU A 478 18.49 2.51 17.54
C LEU A 478 17.98 1.35 18.40
N LYS A 479 17.32 1.67 19.51
CA LYS A 479 16.41 0.77 20.22
C LYS A 479 15.00 1.29 20.07
N GLY A 480 14.27 0.76 19.07
CA GLY A 480 12.90 1.12 18.75
C GLY A 480 11.90 0.24 19.50
N GLY A 481 10.78 0.82 19.91
CA GLY A 481 9.66 0.11 20.54
C GLY A 481 8.81 -0.71 19.55
N ASP A 482 7.61 -1.07 20.01
CA ASP A 482 6.63 -1.77 19.20
C ASP A 482 5.97 -0.84 18.17
N ASN A 483 5.53 -1.43 17.04
CA ASN A 483 4.76 -0.75 16.00
C ASN A 483 5.46 0.46 15.35
N ILE A 484 6.79 0.46 15.27
CA ILE A 484 7.52 1.44 14.47
C ILE A 484 7.01 1.35 13.03
N SER A 485 6.42 2.44 12.55
CA SER A 485 5.87 2.51 11.19
C SER A 485 6.92 2.95 10.18
N THR A 486 6.66 2.69 8.90
CA THR A 486 7.48 3.25 7.81
C THR A 486 7.44 4.78 7.77
N ASP A 487 6.41 5.42 8.36
CA ASP A 487 6.32 6.87 8.54
C ASP A 487 7.23 7.39 9.66
N ASP A 488 7.50 6.57 10.69
CA ASP A 488 8.48 6.88 11.73
C ASP A 488 9.91 6.75 11.18
N ILE A 489 10.16 5.72 10.36
CA ILE A 489 11.48 5.48 9.75
C ILE A 489 11.78 6.56 8.71
N THR A 490 10.81 6.87 7.84
CA THR A 490 10.97 7.87 6.77
C THR A 490 9.71 8.73 6.69
N PRO A 491 9.78 10.03 7.04
CA PRO A 491 8.62 10.93 7.03
C PRO A 491 7.95 11.04 5.65
N ALA A 492 6.62 11.30 5.63
CA ALA A 492 5.78 11.29 4.43
C ALA A 492 5.02 12.59 4.17
N SER A 493 5.41 13.73 4.75
CA SER A 493 4.78 15.01 4.40
C SER A 493 5.18 15.48 2.99
N ALA A 494 4.51 16.50 2.48
CA ALA A 494 4.82 17.11 1.18
C ALA A 494 6.29 17.55 1.09
N GLU A 495 6.84 18.13 2.15
CA GLU A 495 8.24 18.53 2.27
C GLU A 495 9.20 17.35 2.03
N PHE A 496 9.00 16.25 2.73
CA PHE A 496 9.85 15.06 2.61
C PHE A 496 9.61 14.31 1.30
N SER A 497 8.40 14.35 0.78
CA SER A 497 8.06 13.74 -0.52
C SER A 497 8.83 14.36 -1.68
N SER A 498 9.11 15.67 -1.63
CA SER A 498 9.89 16.35 -2.66
C SER A 498 11.39 15.97 -2.68
N MET A 499 11.91 15.34 -1.62
CA MET A 499 13.32 14.95 -1.50
C MET A 499 13.58 13.47 -1.78
N ARG A 500 12.55 12.69 -2.11
CA ARG A 500 12.64 11.21 -2.19
C ARG A 500 13.58 10.68 -3.26
N SER A 501 13.79 11.43 -4.33
CA SER A 501 14.76 11.11 -5.38
C SER A 501 16.22 11.35 -4.97
N ASN A 502 16.48 11.83 -3.74
CA ASN A 502 17.80 12.15 -3.22
C ASN A 502 18.04 11.44 -1.87
N ILE A 503 18.48 10.18 -1.93
CA ILE A 503 18.74 9.36 -0.74
C ILE A 503 19.76 10.01 0.21
N PRO A 504 20.89 10.59 -0.24
CA PRO A 504 21.81 11.30 0.65
C PRO A 504 21.16 12.43 1.46
N LEU A 505 20.21 13.16 0.84
CA LEU A 505 19.46 14.22 1.53
C LEU A 505 18.38 13.65 2.44
N MET A 506 17.59 12.68 1.93
CA MET A 506 16.47 12.08 2.64
C MET A 506 16.93 11.30 3.90
N SER A 507 18.09 10.65 3.83
CA SER A 507 18.65 9.89 4.94
C SER A 507 18.91 10.73 6.21
N LYS A 508 19.11 12.06 6.05
CA LYS A 508 19.28 13.00 7.18
C LYS A 508 18.03 13.08 8.07
N TYR A 509 16.88 12.68 7.55
CA TYR A 509 15.58 12.71 8.25
C TYR A 509 15.10 11.32 8.67
N CYS A 510 15.96 10.31 8.54
CA CYS A 510 15.65 8.96 8.98
C CYS A 510 15.38 8.94 10.48
N TYR A 511 14.22 8.39 10.90
CA TYR A 511 13.68 8.43 12.27
C TYR A 511 13.49 9.82 12.89
N HIS A 512 13.53 10.88 12.11
CA HIS A 512 13.49 12.26 12.62
C HIS A 512 12.34 12.54 13.61
N ARG A 513 11.17 11.89 13.42
CA ARG A 513 10.00 12.03 14.32
C ARG A 513 10.09 11.15 15.57
N TYR A 514 10.82 10.05 15.50
CA TYR A 514 10.95 9.04 16.57
C TYR A 514 12.19 9.29 17.42
N ASP A 515 13.32 9.49 16.77
CA ASP A 515 14.64 9.75 17.35
C ASP A 515 15.40 10.74 16.46
N PRO A 516 15.28 12.05 16.72
CA PRO A 516 15.89 13.09 15.88
C PRO A 516 17.42 12.99 15.73
N GLU A 517 18.10 12.34 16.67
CA GLU A 517 19.56 12.18 16.66
C GLU A 517 20.02 10.95 15.87
N PHE A 518 19.10 10.06 15.46
CA PHE A 518 19.44 8.79 14.82
C PHE A 518 20.36 8.96 13.61
N SER A 519 20.01 9.85 12.68
CA SER A 519 20.73 9.99 11.41
C SER A 519 22.18 10.44 11.60
N GLU A 520 22.42 11.34 12.54
CA GLU A 520 23.77 11.81 12.87
C GLU A 520 24.55 10.70 13.58
N ARG A 521 23.95 10.10 14.59
CA ARG A 521 24.54 8.98 15.35
C ARG A 521 24.90 7.79 14.45
N ALA A 522 24.00 7.36 13.55
CA ALA A 522 24.26 6.25 12.63
C ALA A 522 25.42 6.58 11.67
N ARG A 523 25.49 7.83 11.18
CA ARG A 523 26.58 8.30 10.31
C ARG A 523 27.91 8.30 11.05
N GLU A 524 27.99 8.76 12.29
CA GLU A 524 29.19 8.72 13.12
C GLU A 524 29.67 7.29 13.38
N MET A 525 28.75 6.36 13.59
CA MET A 525 29.05 4.95 13.78
C MET A 525 29.55 4.26 12.50
N GLY A 526 29.15 4.75 11.31
CA GLY A 526 29.51 4.22 10.00
C GLY A 526 28.91 2.85 9.68
N SER A 527 28.82 1.96 10.64
CA SER A 527 28.13 0.66 10.56
C SER A 527 27.39 0.37 11.85
N SER A 528 26.17 -0.17 11.78
CA SER A 528 25.34 -0.36 12.97
C SER A 528 24.26 -1.44 12.80
N ILE A 529 23.59 -1.75 13.91
CA ILE A 529 22.40 -2.60 14.01
C ILE A 529 21.26 -1.80 14.62
N ILE A 530 20.04 -2.04 14.12
CA ILE A 530 18.81 -1.53 14.72
C ILE A 530 18.14 -2.66 15.51
N ILE A 531 17.69 -2.33 16.72
CA ILE A 531 16.85 -3.20 17.56
C ILE A 531 15.42 -2.69 17.51
N GLY A 532 14.46 -3.55 17.14
CA GLY A 532 13.02 -3.24 17.02
C GLY A 532 12.16 -4.09 17.97
N GLY A 533 10.99 -3.58 18.31
CA GLY A 533 9.94 -4.32 19.02
C GLY A 533 9.05 -5.16 18.10
N GLU A 534 7.77 -5.28 18.45
CA GLU A 534 6.76 -5.96 17.67
C GLU A 534 6.35 -5.16 16.42
N ASN A 535 6.06 -5.87 15.30
CA ASN A 535 5.50 -5.30 14.09
C ASN A 535 6.32 -4.12 13.53
N TYR A 536 7.64 -4.24 13.56
CA TYR A 536 8.57 -3.22 13.07
C TYR A 536 8.39 -3.03 11.54
N GLY A 537 8.31 -1.77 11.10
CA GLY A 537 8.15 -1.41 9.69
C GLY A 537 6.72 -1.52 9.16
N GLN A 538 5.70 -1.48 10.04
CA GLN A 538 4.30 -1.50 9.61
C GLN A 538 3.95 -0.33 8.67
N GLY A 539 2.93 -0.49 7.84
CA GLY A 539 2.34 0.59 7.05
C GLY A 539 2.67 0.51 5.56
N SER A 540 3.25 1.58 5.01
CA SER A 540 3.45 1.77 3.57
C SER A 540 4.52 0.85 2.97
N SER A 541 4.41 0.58 1.66
CA SER A 541 5.43 -0.12 0.85
C SER A 541 6.71 0.69 0.58
N ARG A 542 6.94 1.78 1.32
CA ARG A 542 8.07 2.68 1.11
C ARG A 542 9.43 2.00 1.24
N GLU A 543 10.10 1.89 0.10
CA GLU A 543 11.47 1.41 0.00
C GLU A 543 12.47 2.30 0.77
N HIS A 544 12.16 3.60 0.87
CA HIS A 544 12.96 4.57 1.64
C HIS A 544 13.13 4.18 3.11
N ALA A 545 12.18 3.45 3.69
CA ALA A 545 12.29 2.94 5.04
C ALA A 545 13.37 1.84 5.21
N ALA A 546 13.88 1.28 4.10
CA ALA A 546 15.01 0.36 4.11
C ALA A 546 16.28 1.01 3.52
N ILE A 547 16.15 1.74 2.40
CA ILE A 547 17.32 2.30 1.70
C ILE A 547 17.98 3.44 2.49
N ASN A 548 17.22 4.26 3.25
CA ASN A 548 17.80 5.32 4.08
C ASN A 548 18.64 4.76 5.24
N PRO A 549 18.15 3.81 6.07
CA PRO A 549 18.99 3.12 7.05
C PRO A 549 20.21 2.42 6.43
N MET A 550 20.03 1.74 5.29
CA MET A 550 21.13 1.11 4.55
C MET A 550 22.21 2.14 4.16
N TYR A 551 21.81 3.29 3.62
CA TYR A 551 22.73 4.37 3.23
C TYR A 551 23.47 4.95 4.45
N LEU A 552 22.86 4.92 5.65
CA LEU A 552 23.48 5.33 6.92
C LEU A 552 24.33 4.21 7.56
N GLY A 553 24.52 3.08 6.88
CA GLY A 553 25.40 2.01 7.33
C GLY A 553 24.73 0.92 8.19
N VAL A 554 23.40 0.89 8.28
CA VAL A 554 22.69 -0.19 8.99
C VAL A 554 22.88 -1.51 8.23
N LYS A 555 23.41 -2.54 8.90
CA LYS A 555 23.67 -3.88 8.35
C LYS A 555 22.58 -4.89 8.67
N CYS A 556 21.98 -4.78 9.85
CA CYS A 556 20.96 -5.70 10.32
C CYS A 556 19.86 -4.96 11.07
N VAL A 557 18.66 -5.53 11.03
CA VAL A 557 17.55 -5.20 11.94
C VAL A 557 17.23 -6.44 12.74
N ILE A 558 17.28 -6.37 14.09
CA ILE A 558 16.88 -7.44 14.99
C ILE A 558 15.60 -6.99 15.69
N ALA A 559 14.48 -7.69 15.50
CA ALA A 559 13.19 -7.30 16.05
C ALA A 559 12.42 -8.48 16.65
N LYS A 560 11.40 -8.20 17.46
CA LYS A 560 10.46 -9.23 17.93
C LYS A 560 9.63 -9.77 16.74
N SER A 561 9.14 -8.88 15.86
CA SER A 561 8.53 -9.22 14.58
C SER A 561 8.69 -8.07 13.57
N ILE A 562 8.62 -8.39 12.26
CA ILE A 562 8.81 -7.42 11.16
C ILE A 562 7.64 -7.53 10.20
N ALA A 563 7.09 -6.39 9.77
CA ALA A 563 6.00 -6.33 8.81
C ALA A 563 6.42 -6.88 7.42
N ARG A 564 5.51 -7.58 6.74
CA ARG A 564 5.78 -8.34 5.51
C ARG A 564 6.50 -7.53 4.42
N ILE A 565 5.94 -6.40 4.03
CA ILE A 565 6.51 -5.59 2.94
C ILE A 565 7.87 -5.02 3.35
N HIS A 566 7.97 -4.56 4.59
CA HIS A 566 9.23 -4.00 5.10
C HIS A 566 10.35 -5.04 5.17
N LYS A 567 10.03 -6.29 5.56
CA LYS A 567 10.97 -7.42 5.52
C LYS A 567 11.54 -7.60 4.10
N GLY A 568 10.67 -7.61 3.07
CA GLY A 568 11.10 -7.67 1.68
C GLY A 568 12.01 -6.50 1.29
N ASN A 569 11.66 -5.27 1.67
CA ASN A 569 12.48 -4.11 1.40
C ASN A 569 13.87 -4.17 2.09
N LEU A 570 13.95 -4.67 3.34
CA LEU A 570 15.24 -4.88 4.01
C LEU A 570 16.12 -5.85 3.23
N VAL A 571 15.57 -7.00 2.83
CA VAL A 571 16.25 -8.01 2.00
C VAL A 571 16.72 -7.41 0.67
N ASN A 572 15.84 -6.68 -0.01
CA ASN A 572 16.15 -6.05 -1.31
C ASN A 572 17.31 -5.07 -1.23
N HIS A 573 17.48 -4.41 -0.11
CA HIS A 573 18.58 -3.46 0.15
C HIS A 573 19.72 -4.04 0.98
N GLY A 574 19.84 -5.37 1.08
CA GLY A 574 20.97 -6.03 1.72
C GLY A 574 21.06 -5.84 3.24
N ILE A 575 19.99 -5.38 3.89
CA ILE A 575 19.87 -5.36 5.35
C ILE A 575 19.34 -6.72 5.80
N VAL A 576 20.06 -7.39 6.70
CA VAL A 576 19.66 -8.72 7.20
C VAL A 576 18.56 -8.58 8.26
N PRO A 577 17.31 -9.02 7.99
CA PRO A 577 16.24 -9.00 8.98
C PRO A 577 16.32 -10.24 9.87
N MET A 578 16.50 -10.05 11.16
CA MET A 578 16.61 -11.10 12.17
C MET A 578 15.50 -10.95 13.21
N LEU A 579 14.98 -12.07 13.70
CA LEU A 579 13.97 -12.10 14.75
C LEU A 579 14.58 -12.71 16.02
N PHE A 580 14.27 -12.16 17.18
CA PHE A 580 14.65 -12.77 18.45
C PHE A 580 14.06 -14.19 18.54
N GLU A 581 14.85 -15.21 18.94
CA GLU A 581 14.32 -16.53 19.31
C GLU A 581 13.56 -16.44 20.62
N ASP A 582 14.13 -15.72 21.61
CA ASP A 582 13.45 -15.36 22.86
C ASP A 582 13.15 -13.84 22.84
N PRO A 583 11.88 -13.42 22.75
CA PRO A 583 11.51 -11.99 22.79
C PRO A 583 11.98 -11.25 24.06
N ALA A 584 12.26 -11.97 25.17
CA ALA A 584 12.75 -11.36 26.40
C ALA A 584 14.19 -10.82 26.27
N ASP A 585 14.97 -11.32 25.29
CA ASP A 585 16.32 -10.81 25.04
C ASP A 585 16.32 -9.35 24.56
N TYR A 586 15.23 -8.90 23.95
CA TYR A 586 15.04 -7.50 23.57
C TYR A 586 15.24 -6.53 24.75
N GLU A 587 14.73 -6.88 25.93
CA GLU A 587 14.82 -5.99 27.12
C GLU A 587 16.26 -5.84 27.64
N LYS A 588 17.15 -6.78 27.32
CA LYS A 588 18.53 -6.81 27.80
C LYS A 588 19.48 -5.91 27.01
N ILE A 589 19.10 -5.51 25.79
CA ILE A 589 19.96 -4.74 24.88
C ILE A 589 19.62 -3.26 25.01
N ASP A 590 20.63 -2.40 25.04
CA ASP A 590 20.45 -0.95 25.09
C ASP A 590 21.06 -0.25 23.87
N LEU A 591 20.67 1.02 23.70
CA LEU A 591 21.26 1.90 22.69
C LEU A 591 22.77 2.00 22.92
N ARG A 592 23.57 1.89 21.85
CA ARG A 592 25.03 1.91 21.83
C ARG A 592 25.71 0.66 22.39
N ASP A 593 25.01 -0.38 22.79
CA ASP A 593 25.64 -1.67 23.07
C ASP A 593 26.38 -2.16 21.83
N GLU A 594 27.56 -2.72 21.98
CA GLU A 594 28.37 -3.28 20.91
C GLU A 594 28.00 -4.74 20.72
N LEU A 595 27.46 -5.06 19.54
CA LEU A 595 27.05 -6.41 19.16
C LEU A 595 28.08 -7.03 18.23
N GLU A 596 28.43 -8.30 18.47
CA GLU A 596 29.39 -9.06 17.70
C GLU A 596 28.75 -10.33 17.13
N ILE A 597 28.94 -10.58 15.83
CA ILE A 597 28.51 -11.79 15.14
C ILE A 597 29.74 -12.39 14.45
N GLU A 598 30.28 -13.47 14.99
CA GLU A 598 31.36 -14.23 14.37
C GLU A 598 30.81 -15.19 13.30
N ASN A 599 31.57 -15.44 12.24
CA ASN A 599 31.18 -16.34 11.16
C ASN A 599 29.79 -16.03 10.56
N PHE A 600 29.48 -14.75 10.39
CA PHE A 600 28.13 -14.30 10.02
C PHE A 600 27.67 -14.89 8.67
N LEU A 601 28.55 -14.89 7.65
CA LEU A 601 28.22 -15.48 6.34
C LEU A 601 27.88 -16.98 6.43
N ASP A 602 28.55 -17.73 7.34
CA ASP A 602 28.29 -19.16 7.52
C ASP A 602 27.00 -19.40 8.33
N GLN A 603 26.61 -18.45 9.16
CA GLN A 603 25.39 -18.55 9.98
C GLN A 603 24.12 -18.21 9.19
N ILE A 604 24.14 -17.23 8.27
CA ILE A 604 22.97 -16.82 7.47
C ILE A 604 22.26 -18.01 6.81
N PRO A 605 22.94 -18.94 6.10
CA PRO A 605 22.29 -20.10 5.49
C PRO A 605 21.65 -21.07 6.48
N THR A 606 22.11 -21.10 7.74
CA THR A 606 21.51 -21.96 8.78
C THR A 606 20.16 -21.41 9.30
N ARG A 607 19.80 -20.19 8.93
CA ARG A 607 18.65 -19.41 9.43
C ARG A 607 18.68 -19.14 10.94
N ARG A 608 19.82 -19.33 11.58
CA ARG A 608 20.06 -19.03 13.00
C ARG A 608 21.36 -18.28 13.15
N VAL A 609 21.30 -17.18 13.85
CA VAL A 609 22.47 -16.33 14.09
C VAL A 609 22.64 -16.13 15.60
N VAL A 610 23.85 -16.42 16.06
CA VAL A 610 24.25 -16.19 17.45
C VAL A 610 24.87 -14.80 17.53
N VAL A 611 24.34 -13.96 18.39
CA VAL A 611 24.77 -12.58 18.60
C VAL A 611 25.30 -12.44 20.02
N LYS A 612 26.47 -11.87 20.15
CA LYS A 612 27.09 -11.56 21.47
C LYS A 612 27.00 -10.07 21.72
N ASP A 613 26.39 -9.70 22.80
CA ASP A 613 26.52 -8.35 23.35
C ASP A 613 27.86 -8.26 24.10
N VAL A 614 28.81 -7.55 23.50
CA VAL A 614 30.17 -7.40 24.05
C VAL A 614 30.16 -6.45 25.24
N THR A 615 29.30 -5.44 25.23
CA THR A 615 29.17 -4.43 26.27
C THR A 615 28.72 -5.05 27.59
N LYS A 616 27.73 -5.95 27.53
CA LYS A 616 27.11 -6.56 28.73
C LYS A 616 27.56 -7.99 28.99
N GLY A 617 28.30 -8.60 28.06
CA GLY A 617 28.91 -9.91 28.25
C GLY A 617 27.93 -11.09 28.19
N PHE A 618 26.79 -10.96 27.45
CA PHE A 618 25.85 -12.07 27.26
C PHE A 618 25.69 -12.41 25.79
N THR A 619 25.11 -13.58 25.50
CA THR A 619 24.88 -14.08 24.16
C THR A 619 23.38 -14.44 24.00
N PHE A 620 22.81 -14.09 22.86
CA PHE A 620 21.43 -14.42 22.51
C PHE A 620 21.35 -14.98 21.09
N LYS A 621 20.20 -15.59 20.75
CA LYS A 621 19.98 -16.23 19.47
C LYS A 621 18.90 -15.50 18.70
N THR A 622 19.10 -15.43 17.38
CA THR A 622 18.12 -14.90 16.44
C THR A 622 17.82 -15.93 15.37
N LYS A 623 16.66 -15.81 14.76
CA LYS A 623 16.23 -16.61 13.60
C LYS A 623 15.98 -15.71 12.38
N LEU A 624 16.23 -16.23 11.20
CA LEU A 624 15.89 -15.59 9.92
C LEU A 624 14.66 -16.29 9.33
N ASP A 625 13.52 -15.59 9.31
CA ASP A 625 12.32 -16.03 8.58
C ASP A 625 12.46 -15.64 7.11
N LEU A 626 13.46 -16.22 6.46
CA LEU A 626 13.80 -15.99 5.06
C LEU A 626 13.67 -17.30 4.27
N THR A 627 13.24 -17.18 3.03
CA THR A 627 13.24 -18.28 2.08
C THR A 627 14.65 -18.52 1.52
N ASP A 628 14.88 -19.62 0.78
CA ASP A 628 16.19 -19.90 0.18
C ASP A 628 16.60 -18.80 -0.79
N ASN A 629 15.66 -18.29 -1.58
CA ASN A 629 15.94 -17.19 -2.51
C ASN A 629 16.25 -15.88 -1.76
N GLU A 630 15.51 -15.53 -0.69
CA GLU A 630 15.81 -14.35 0.14
C GLU A 630 17.20 -14.44 0.78
N LEU A 631 17.63 -15.63 1.19
CA LEU A 631 18.99 -15.84 1.71
C LEU A 631 20.04 -15.54 0.64
N GLU A 632 19.83 -16.04 -0.61
CA GLU A 632 20.73 -15.73 -1.72
C GLU A 632 20.79 -14.23 -2.04
N VAL A 633 19.64 -13.55 -2.03
CA VAL A 633 19.56 -12.10 -2.23
C VAL A 633 20.37 -11.36 -1.18
N VAL A 634 20.21 -11.69 0.11
CA VAL A 634 20.96 -11.09 1.21
C VAL A 634 22.47 -11.36 1.06
N LEU A 635 22.85 -12.58 0.74
CA LEU A 635 24.27 -12.96 0.56
C LEU A 635 24.91 -12.26 -0.65
N CYS A 636 24.12 -11.91 -1.68
CA CYS A 636 24.59 -11.09 -2.81
C CYS A 636 24.74 -9.60 -2.43
N GLY A 637 24.25 -9.16 -1.28
CA GLY A 637 24.19 -7.74 -0.91
C GLY A 637 22.99 -7.03 -1.53
N GLY A 638 21.86 -7.73 -1.72
CA GLY A 638 20.58 -7.19 -2.15
C GLY A 638 20.13 -7.58 -3.55
N GLN A 639 18.88 -7.26 -3.85
CA GLN A 639 18.14 -7.71 -5.02
C GLN A 639 18.77 -7.25 -6.34
N LEU A 640 19.29 -6.03 -6.42
CA LEU A 640 19.88 -5.53 -7.66
C LEU A 640 21.06 -6.38 -8.13
N ARG A 641 21.99 -6.72 -7.23
CA ARG A 641 23.15 -7.56 -7.55
C ARG A 641 22.72 -9.00 -7.88
N TYR A 642 21.79 -9.54 -7.08
CA TYR A 642 21.24 -10.86 -7.33
C TYR A 642 20.60 -10.95 -8.72
N LEU A 643 19.74 -10.00 -9.06
CA LEU A 643 19.01 -9.97 -10.33
C LEU A 643 19.96 -9.84 -11.54
N LYS A 644 20.95 -8.94 -11.46
CA LYS A 644 21.95 -8.80 -12.53
C LYS A 644 22.69 -10.13 -12.76
N ARG A 645 23.14 -10.78 -11.69
CA ARG A 645 23.76 -12.10 -11.77
C ARG A 645 22.87 -13.13 -12.48
N GLU A 646 21.57 -13.16 -12.15
CA GLU A 646 20.64 -14.12 -12.77
C GLU A 646 20.36 -13.77 -14.25
N LEU A 647 20.21 -12.49 -14.59
CA LEU A 647 20.01 -12.06 -15.98
C LEU A 647 21.25 -12.34 -16.87
N VAL A 648 22.46 -12.21 -16.33
CA VAL A 648 23.70 -12.59 -17.03
C VAL A 648 23.74 -14.11 -17.27
N LYS A 649 23.39 -14.92 -16.24
CA LYS A 649 23.31 -16.38 -16.38
C LYS A 649 22.30 -16.82 -17.46
N GLN A 650 21.22 -16.05 -17.63
CA GLN A 650 20.19 -16.30 -18.64
C GLN A 650 20.57 -15.72 -20.03
N GLY A 651 21.67 -15.03 -20.16
CA GLY A 651 22.09 -14.38 -21.42
C GLY A 651 21.21 -13.20 -21.83
N VAL A 652 20.56 -12.56 -20.86
CA VAL A 652 19.63 -11.44 -21.07
C VAL A 652 20.36 -10.10 -21.08
N ILE A 653 21.42 -9.99 -20.30
CA ILE A 653 22.37 -8.86 -20.28
C ILE A 653 23.80 -9.39 -20.33
N ASP A 654 24.72 -8.58 -20.87
CA ASP A 654 26.10 -9.03 -21.14
C ASP A 654 27.03 -8.98 -19.92
N LYS A 655 26.74 -8.14 -18.91
CA LYS A 655 27.60 -7.91 -17.73
C LYS A 655 26.81 -7.65 -16.46
N GLU A 656 27.39 -8.08 -15.31
CA GLU A 656 26.88 -7.77 -13.98
C GLU A 656 27.02 -6.29 -13.60
#